data_322e0212ef6340dc2c63e2b5f644e6b1
#
_entry.id   322e0212ef6340dc2c63e2b5f644e6b1
#
_cell.length_a   1.000
_cell.length_b   1.000
_cell.length_c   1.000
_cell.angle_alpha   90.00
_cell.angle_beta   90.00
_cell.angle_gamma   90.00
#
_symmetry.space_group_name_H-M   'P 1'
#
loop_
_entity.id
_entity.type
_entity.pdbx_description
1 polymer ?
#
loop_
_entity_poly.entity_id
_entity_poly.type
_entity_poly.pdbx_seq_one_letter_code
_entity_poly.pdbx_strand_id
1 'polypeptide(L)'
;MTAEPNKPCQIKRDYQQLINLYPATADTDAHYLSKLSIYQQQVFEAHSQQKLLVLGQIGLGNGLELLSWWRTQANPSQRLLLKVFEPNPINAYELKSLWDQSLTLVKETPFEPHLESKQASALEFKSELCQLAQTLLNAEPTAIIGCQRLIFDDGRTTIDLHFGDIQTQLSSLSHSPMHPVQHWLILPHLLQALHHQSHWQMAKLSDDSATIATIGLSESSELSETTVNSFQACGFTVSDINELATKALGIHQPVTLINHQPDAVLLHERQVLRQQDAKAYAFNPMAAILSSATQSSIAIIGGGLASAHLALSLAERGQGAQVFCKDAELGQGASGNRQGAIYPLLTPENDELSRFFQQAFLFSRRRVQALTSATAVNQTPISHDFCGVLQTAHDERSQLRLDKIIQGQPWPSEIAYAVDAEQANAIAKINLDKPGFFYPLGGWVCPFEYADAAIQKAMQLADVSVSLNTDILAIERQADGWVLLTEKERFGPFAQLVLANGAELTQFDASNKLQISPFRGQVSHVPAQFQLSQLATVLCANGYLTPSHQGLHCLGASYVKEPEHLDFCPQEQQENLMKMHESYPNQSWLADIDMSGNNARVGVRMVTRDHFPMMGCAPDVPKILKDYAQHQLTKESRHYWQTTPAPVHQGLYILGGLGSRGLSSGPLAAECLAAQLCGEPIPLDKETLCKLNPNRMWLRKLLKGKAL
;
A
#
# COMPACT_ATOMS: atom_id res chain seq x y z
N MET A 1 -40.62 -22.07 -9.12
CA MET A 1 -39.38 -21.88 -9.88
C MET A 1 -38.76 -20.60 -9.33
N THR A 2 -37.85 -20.73 -8.38
CA THR A 2 -37.17 -19.62 -7.75
C THR A 2 -36.02 -19.20 -8.64
N ALA A 3 -36.13 -18.01 -9.26
CA ALA A 3 -35.05 -17.41 -10.00
C ALA A 3 -33.88 -17.09 -9.04
N GLU A 4 -32.71 -17.68 -9.28
CA GLU A 4 -31.49 -17.24 -8.65
C GLU A 4 -31.25 -15.75 -9.01
N PRO A 5 -30.82 -14.91 -8.07
CA PRO A 5 -30.49 -13.52 -8.37
C PRO A 5 -29.38 -13.49 -9.42
N ASN A 6 -29.61 -12.77 -10.52
CA ASN A 6 -28.65 -12.56 -11.60
C ASN A 6 -27.29 -12.15 -11.00
N LYS A 7 -26.33 -13.07 -11.08
CA LYS A 7 -24.91 -12.74 -10.84
C LYS A 7 -24.54 -11.61 -11.81
N PRO A 8 -23.85 -10.55 -11.32
CA PRO A 8 -23.38 -9.49 -12.20
C PRO A 8 -22.60 -10.12 -13.36
N CYS A 9 -22.78 -9.54 -14.55
CA CYS A 9 -22.08 -9.96 -15.75
C CYS A 9 -20.56 -9.85 -15.51
N GLN A 10 -19.98 -10.91 -14.97
CA GLN A 10 -18.55 -11.09 -14.97
C GLN A 10 -18.14 -11.06 -16.43
N ILE A 11 -17.28 -10.10 -16.81
CA ILE A 11 -16.46 -10.28 -17.99
C ILE A 11 -15.67 -11.56 -17.69
N LYS A 12 -16.21 -12.69 -18.13
CA LYS A 12 -15.49 -13.97 -18.09
C LYS A 12 -14.29 -13.75 -19.00
N ARG A 13 -13.16 -13.34 -18.43
CA ARG A 13 -11.88 -13.59 -19.08
C ARG A 13 -11.90 -15.07 -19.39
N ASP A 14 -11.64 -15.40 -20.66
CA ASP A 14 -11.66 -16.79 -21.07
C ASP A 14 -10.59 -17.51 -20.26
N TYR A 15 -11.02 -18.31 -19.27
CA TYR A 15 -10.15 -19.10 -18.39
C TYR A 15 -9.19 -19.97 -19.20
N GLN A 16 -9.63 -20.40 -20.39
CA GLN A 16 -8.81 -21.19 -21.28
C GLN A 16 -7.66 -20.34 -21.87
N GLN A 17 -7.85 -19.03 -22.02
CA GLN A 17 -6.75 -18.13 -22.43
C GLN A 17 -5.75 -17.91 -21.30
N LEU A 18 -6.18 -17.79 -20.04
CA LEU A 18 -5.27 -17.73 -18.89
C LEU A 18 -4.50 -19.05 -18.71
N ILE A 19 -5.19 -20.18 -18.81
CA ILE A 19 -4.56 -21.53 -18.76
C ILE A 19 -3.60 -21.71 -19.94
N ASN A 20 -3.93 -21.21 -21.12
CA ASN A 20 -3.05 -21.30 -22.28
C ASN A 20 -1.84 -20.32 -22.21
N LEU A 21 -1.96 -19.20 -21.47
CA LEU A 21 -0.84 -18.31 -21.19
C LEU A 21 0.13 -18.93 -20.18
N TYR A 22 -0.37 -19.79 -19.27
CA TYR A 22 0.42 -20.48 -18.26
C TYR A 22 0.15 -22.01 -18.37
N PRO A 23 0.54 -22.66 -19.48
CA PRO A 23 0.32 -24.08 -19.61
C PRO A 23 0.96 -24.75 -18.40
N ALA A 24 0.19 -25.57 -17.68
CA ALA A 24 0.73 -26.55 -16.79
C ALA A 24 1.50 -27.54 -17.68
N THR A 25 2.76 -27.21 -18.01
CA THR A 25 3.64 -28.13 -18.69
C THR A 25 3.84 -29.31 -17.75
N ALA A 26 3.94 -30.51 -18.30
CA ALA A 26 4.25 -31.73 -17.54
C ALA A 26 5.56 -31.60 -16.72
N ASP A 27 6.31 -30.51 -16.92
CA ASP A 27 7.52 -30.12 -16.19
C ASP A 27 7.28 -29.35 -14.87
N THR A 28 6.05 -29.09 -14.46
CA THR A 28 5.72 -28.69 -13.07
C THR A 28 5.82 -29.86 -12.09
N ASP A 29 6.69 -30.77 -12.41
CA ASP A 29 6.99 -31.96 -11.66
C ASP A 29 7.50 -31.60 -10.25
N ALA A 30 7.24 -32.44 -9.28
CA ALA A 30 7.84 -32.38 -7.94
C ALA A 30 9.38 -32.22 -8.01
N HIS A 31 9.97 -32.66 -9.09
CA HIS A 31 11.38 -32.54 -9.42
C HIS A 31 11.80 -31.07 -9.76
N TYR A 32 11.00 -30.33 -10.53
CA TYR A 32 11.23 -28.89 -10.80
C TYR A 32 11.19 -28.09 -9.49
N LEU A 33 10.15 -28.24 -8.70
CA LEU A 33 10.00 -27.54 -7.43
C LEU A 33 11.08 -27.89 -6.41
N SER A 34 11.55 -29.15 -6.40
CA SER A 34 12.67 -29.55 -5.56
C SER A 34 13.98 -28.86 -5.96
N LYS A 35 14.26 -28.77 -7.26
CA LYS A 35 15.44 -28.09 -7.78
C LYS A 35 15.37 -26.58 -7.54
N LEU A 36 14.20 -25.98 -7.78
CA LEU A 36 13.93 -24.57 -7.49
C LEU A 36 14.19 -24.28 -6.00
N SER A 37 13.69 -25.14 -5.09
CA SER A 37 13.89 -24.97 -3.65
C SER A 37 15.37 -25.02 -3.26
N ILE A 38 16.15 -25.96 -3.82
CA ILE A 38 17.61 -26.04 -3.58
C ILE A 38 18.31 -24.76 -4.05
N TYR A 39 17.98 -24.27 -5.26
CA TYR A 39 18.52 -23.04 -5.78
C TYR A 39 18.16 -21.82 -4.89
N GLN A 40 16.91 -21.73 -4.50
CA GLN A 40 16.43 -20.65 -3.61
C GLN A 40 17.12 -20.70 -2.25
N GLN A 41 17.34 -21.90 -1.68
CA GLN A 41 18.09 -22.06 -0.44
C GLN A 41 19.51 -21.51 -0.56
N GLN A 42 20.21 -21.75 -1.67
CA GLN A 42 21.55 -21.21 -1.90
C GLN A 42 21.54 -19.68 -1.97
N VAL A 43 20.51 -19.07 -2.58
CA VAL A 43 20.34 -17.60 -2.59
C VAL A 43 20.17 -17.08 -1.16
N PHE A 44 19.36 -17.72 -0.32
CA PHE A 44 19.21 -17.36 1.09
C PHE A 44 20.51 -17.52 1.88
N GLU A 45 21.24 -18.62 1.68
CA GLU A 45 22.52 -18.87 2.35
C GLU A 45 23.58 -17.83 1.96
N ALA A 46 23.69 -17.50 0.66
CA ALA A 46 24.61 -16.48 0.16
C ALA A 46 24.34 -15.08 0.77
N HIS A 47 23.10 -14.79 1.15
CA HIS A 47 22.67 -13.53 1.73
C HIS A 47 22.29 -13.61 3.21
N SER A 48 22.70 -14.67 3.90
CA SER A 48 22.29 -14.97 5.30
C SER A 48 22.64 -13.90 6.33
N GLN A 49 23.62 -13.06 6.03
CA GLN A 49 24.02 -11.94 6.90
C GLN A 49 23.18 -10.66 6.72
N GLN A 50 22.35 -10.61 5.69
CA GLN A 50 21.48 -9.46 5.43
C GLN A 50 20.20 -9.56 6.25
N LYS A 51 19.81 -8.46 6.89
CA LYS A 51 18.54 -8.38 7.63
C LYS A 51 17.32 -8.37 6.71
N LEU A 52 17.44 -7.81 5.52
CA LEU A 52 16.40 -7.78 4.49
C LEU A 52 16.98 -8.28 3.17
N LEU A 53 16.39 -9.32 2.63
CA LEU A 53 16.66 -9.84 1.29
C LEU A 53 15.58 -9.32 0.34
N VAL A 54 15.97 -8.61 -0.71
CA VAL A 54 15.06 -8.08 -1.75
C VAL A 54 15.25 -8.88 -3.03
N LEU A 55 14.20 -9.58 -3.42
CA LEU A 55 14.18 -10.41 -4.63
C LEU A 55 13.23 -9.82 -5.67
N GLY A 56 13.56 -9.96 -6.94
CA GLY A 56 12.71 -9.64 -8.07
C GLY A 56 12.28 -10.91 -8.80
N GLN A 57 11.04 -10.99 -9.22
CA GLN A 57 10.53 -12.06 -10.07
C GLN A 57 9.77 -11.46 -11.25
N ILE A 58 10.17 -11.83 -12.46
CA ILE A 58 9.49 -11.42 -13.70
C ILE A 58 8.58 -12.55 -14.15
N GLY A 59 7.28 -12.29 -14.07
CA GLY A 59 6.19 -13.23 -14.26
C GLY A 59 5.72 -13.86 -12.95
N LEU A 60 4.42 -13.98 -12.79
CA LEU A 60 3.81 -14.75 -11.71
C LEU A 60 3.75 -16.24 -12.08
N GLY A 61 3.57 -16.54 -13.39
CA GLY A 61 3.38 -17.91 -13.85
C GLY A 61 2.16 -18.55 -13.22
N ASN A 62 2.33 -19.79 -12.76
CA ASN A 62 1.31 -20.46 -11.95
C ASN A 62 1.44 -20.12 -10.44
N GLY A 63 2.34 -19.24 -10.06
CA GLY A 63 2.54 -18.78 -8.67
C GLY A 63 3.32 -19.71 -7.75
N LEU A 64 3.73 -20.89 -8.22
CA LEU A 64 4.45 -21.86 -7.39
C LEU A 64 5.87 -21.38 -7.05
N GLU A 65 6.51 -20.64 -7.93
CA GLU A 65 7.82 -20.03 -7.71
C GLU A 65 7.78 -19.03 -6.56
N LEU A 66 6.75 -18.18 -6.53
CA LEU A 66 6.50 -17.22 -5.44
C LEU A 66 6.30 -17.94 -4.11
N LEU A 67 5.44 -18.96 -4.07
CA LEU A 67 5.18 -19.76 -2.85
C LEU A 67 6.45 -20.50 -2.39
N SER A 68 7.25 -20.96 -3.33
CA SER A 68 8.52 -21.66 -3.03
C SER A 68 9.55 -20.70 -2.42
N TRP A 69 9.66 -19.45 -2.91
CA TRP A 69 10.50 -18.42 -2.27
C TRP A 69 10.07 -18.16 -0.82
N TRP A 70 8.76 -17.98 -0.59
CA TRP A 70 8.24 -17.74 0.76
C TRP A 70 8.51 -18.92 1.69
N ARG A 71 8.26 -20.16 1.22
CA ARG A 71 8.53 -21.38 1.97
C ARG A 71 10.01 -21.54 2.34
N THR A 72 10.91 -21.23 1.42
CA THR A 72 12.36 -21.46 1.60
C THR A 72 12.99 -20.50 2.61
N GLN A 73 12.29 -19.43 2.99
CA GLN A 73 12.74 -18.49 4.03
C GLN A 73 12.77 -19.16 5.41
N ALA A 74 13.89 -19.80 5.73
CA ALA A 74 14.06 -20.54 6.99
C ALA A 74 14.61 -19.68 8.13
N ASN A 75 15.37 -18.61 7.83
CA ASN A 75 16.01 -17.77 8.85
C ASN A 75 15.00 -16.83 9.51
N PRO A 76 14.66 -17.00 10.81
CA PRO A 76 13.67 -16.15 11.48
C PRO A 76 14.12 -14.69 11.65
N SER A 77 15.43 -14.43 11.58
CA SER A 77 16.00 -13.08 11.73
C SER A 77 16.13 -12.32 10.41
N GLN A 78 15.89 -12.99 9.30
CA GLN A 78 15.96 -12.38 7.96
C GLN A 78 14.55 -12.11 7.44
N ARG A 79 14.32 -10.89 6.96
CA ARG A 79 13.09 -10.50 6.27
C ARG A 79 13.24 -10.70 4.77
N LEU A 80 12.12 -11.05 4.12
CA LEU A 80 12.02 -11.19 2.67
C LEU A 80 11.10 -10.11 2.10
N LEU A 81 11.58 -9.39 1.09
CA LEU A 81 10.74 -8.56 0.21
C LEU A 81 10.81 -9.14 -1.20
N LEU A 82 9.73 -9.74 -1.66
CA LEU A 82 9.61 -10.30 -3.00
C LEU A 82 8.79 -9.37 -3.89
N LYS A 83 9.39 -8.88 -4.96
CA LYS A 83 8.76 -8.04 -5.99
C LYS A 83 8.42 -8.89 -7.20
N VAL A 84 7.13 -9.08 -7.48
CA VAL A 84 6.64 -9.90 -8.60
C VAL A 84 6.01 -8.98 -9.64
N PHE A 85 6.48 -9.07 -10.89
CA PHE A 85 6.00 -8.26 -12.01
C PHE A 85 5.21 -9.14 -12.97
N GLU A 86 3.91 -8.91 -13.08
CA GLU A 86 3.01 -9.71 -13.89
C GLU A 86 2.25 -8.79 -14.87
N PRO A 87 2.35 -9.02 -16.19
CA PRO A 87 1.71 -8.17 -17.18
C PRO A 87 0.18 -8.22 -17.12
N ASN A 88 -0.38 -9.37 -16.69
CA ASN A 88 -1.81 -9.58 -16.61
C ASN A 88 -2.29 -9.49 -15.15
N PRO A 89 -3.05 -8.46 -14.76
CA PRO A 89 -3.59 -8.40 -13.41
C PRO A 89 -4.47 -9.63 -13.11
N ILE A 90 -4.22 -10.29 -11.99
CA ILE A 90 -4.90 -11.53 -11.57
C ILE A 90 -5.55 -11.29 -10.19
N ASN A 91 -6.79 -11.72 -10.02
CA ASN A 91 -7.47 -11.69 -8.73
C ASN A 91 -7.34 -13.01 -7.95
N ALA A 92 -7.81 -13.01 -6.71
CA ALA A 92 -7.74 -14.18 -5.83
C ALA A 92 -8.47 -15.41 -6.41
N TYR A 93 -9.59 -15.22 -7.11
CA TYR A 93 -10.36 -16.33 -7.70
C TYR A 93 -9.61 -16.97 -8.88
N GLU A 94 -9.04 -16.13 -9.76
CA GLU A 94 -8.23 -16.59 -10.89
C GLU A 94 -6.97 -17.31 -10.38
N LEU A 95 -6.30 -16.75 -9.37
CA LEU A 95 -5.12 -17.33 -8.75
C LEU A 95 -5.44 -18.69 -8.08
N LYS A 96 -6.58 -18.78 -7.38
CA LYS A 96 -7.06 -20.05 -6.82
C LYS A 96 -7.25 -21.11 -7.88
N SER A 97 -7.86 -20.73 -9.02
CA SER A 97 -8.09 -21.67 -10.12
C SER A 97 -6.80 -22.19 -10.73
N LEU A 98 -5.76 -21.33 -10.86
CA LEU A 98 -4.41 -21.75 -11.28
C LEU A 98 -3.79 -22.74 -10.29
N TRP A 99 -3.92 -22.49 -8.99
CA TRP A 99 -3.34 -23.34 -7.96
C TRP A 99 -4.07 -24.66 -7.78
N ASP A 100 -5.41 -24.68 -7.88
CA ASP A 100 -6.20 -25.90 -7.82
C ASP A 100 -5.74 -26.89 -8.92
N GLN A 101 -5.34 -26.40 -10.08
CA GLN A 101 -4.80 -27.23 -11.16
C GLN A 101 -3.33 -27.64 -10.87
N SER A 102 -2.47 -26.65 -10.63
CA SER A 102 -1.01 -26.90 -10.48
C SER A 102 -0.69 -27.76 -9.26
N LEU A 103 -1.35 -27.52 -8.11
CA LEU A 103 -1.17 -28.33 -6.90
C LEU A 103 -1.80 -29.71 -6.99
N THR A 104 -2.78 -29.93 -7.89
CA THR A 104 -3.33 -31.26 -8.17
C THR A 104 -2.34 -32.08 -8.97
N LEU A 105 -1.69 -31.52 -9.99
CA LEU A 105 -0.68 -32.20 -10.81
C LEU A 105 0.54 -32.67 -10.00
N VAL A 106 0.93 -31.94 -8.95
CA VAL A 106 1.96 -32.42 -7.99
C VAL A 106 1.55 -33.71 -7.28
N LYS A 107 0.27 -34.18 -7.36
CA LYS A 107 -0.22 -35.44 -6.75
C LYS A 107 0.11 -36.69 -7.58
N GLU A 108 0.22 -36.59 -8.87
CA GLU A 108 0.10 -37.71 -9.79
C GLU A 108 1.44 -38.31 -10.28
N THR A 109 2.56 -37.67 -9.96
CA THR A 109 3.87 -38.21 -10.34
C THR A 109 4.34 -39.29 -9.37
N PRO A 110 4.54 -40.54 -9.84
CA PRO A 110 5.08 -41.62 -9.00
C PRO A 110 6.55 -41.30 -8.69
N PHE A 111 6.87 -41.09 -7.42
CA PHE A 111 8.25 -41.10 -6.96
C PHE A 111 8.83 -42.53 -7.11
N GLU A 112 10.07 -42.62 -7.59
CA GLU A 112 10.77 -43.91 -7.64
C GLU A 112 10.82 -44.60 -6.29
N PRO A 113 10.59 -45.96 -6.23
CA PRO A 113 10.22 -46.68 -5.02
C PRO A 113 11.32 -46.89 -3.98
N HIS A 114 12.47 -46.22 -4.07
CA HIS A 114 13.60 -46.55 -3.19
C HIS A 114 13.83 -45.59 -1.99
N LEU A 115 12.88 -44.70 -1.67
CA LEU A 115 13.06 -43.73 -0.57
C LEU A 115 11.73 -43.40 0.14
N GLU A 116 11.28 -44.27 1.05
CA GLU A 116 10.12 -44.03 1.93
C GLU A 116 10.25 -42.70 2.72
N SER A 117 11.46 -42.27 3.09
CA SER A 117 11.74 -41.01 3.73
C SER A 117 11.51 -39.76 2.81
N LYS A 118 11.58 -39.93 1.48
CA LYS A 118 11.34 -38.82 0.52
C LYS A 118 9.88 -38.65 0.19
N GLN A 119 9.01 -39.63 0.33
CA GLN A 119 7.57 -39.50 0.16
C GLN A 119 6.92 -38.65 1.28
N ALA A 120 7.36 -38.88 2.52
CA ALA A 120 6.91 -38.06 3.64
C ALA A 120 7.30 -36.58 3.46
N SER A 121 8.54 -36.30 3.00
CA SER A 121 9.02 -34.97 2.74
C SER A 121 8.30 -34.24 1.57
N ALA A 122 7.88 -35.00 0.53
CA ALA A 122 7.13 -34.43 -0.61
C ALA A 122 5.67 -34.07 -0.25
N LEU A 123 5.03 -34.87 0.61
CA LEU A 123 3.70 -34.59 1.13
C LEU A 123 3.70 -33.41 2.08
N GLU A 124 4.73 -33.28 2.92
CA GLU A 124 4.94 -32.12 3.81
C GLU A 124 5.18 -30.84 2.99
N PHE A 125 6.09 -30.90 2.03
CA PHE A 125 6.35 -29.79 1.10
C PHE A 125 5.08 -29.26 0.43
N LYS A 126 4.25 -30.16 -0.09
CA LYS A 126 2.98 -29.82 -0.71
C LYS A 126 1.99 -29.20 0.28
N SER A 127 1.89 -29.80 1.47
CA SER A 127 1.00 -29.29 2.53
C SER A 127 1.37 -27.84 2.89
N GLU A 128 2.66 -27.54 3.02
CA GLU A 128 3.16 -26.20 3.30
C GLU A 128 2.84 -25.22 2.16
N LEU A 129 3.06 -25.60 0.89
CA LEU A 129 2.68 -24.76 -0.25
C LEU A 129 1.17 -24.47 -0.29
N CYS A 130 0.33 -25.47 0.01
CA CYS A 130 -1.12 -25.28 0.09
C CYS A 130 -1.52 -24.30 1.20
N GLN A 131 -0.85 -24.34 2.36
CA GLN A 131 -1.09 -23.40 3.45
C GLN A 131 -0.70 -21.96 3.06
N LEU A 132 0.48 -21.79 2.44
CA LEU A 132 0.94 -20.48 1.97
C LEU A 132 0.03 -19.95 0.86
N ALA A 133 -0.41 -20.79 -0.07
CA ALA A 133 -1.37 -20.45 -1.09
C ALA A 133 -2.68 -19.93 -0.48
N GLN A 134 -3.23 -20.67 0.51
CA GLN A 134 -4.44 -20.23 1.19
C GLN A 134 -4.24 -18.90 1.95
N THR A 135 -3.09 -18.72 2.58
CA THR A 135 -2.75 -17.48 3.28
C THR A 135 -2.70 -16.29 2.32
N LEU A 136 -2.11 -16.47 1.12
CA LEU A 136 -2.08 -15.43 0.10
C LEU A 136 -3.47 -15.15 -0.48
N LEU A 137 -4.28 -16.18 -0.71
CA LEU A 137 -5.67 -16.02 -1.18
C LEU A 137 -6.53 -15.26 -0.17
N ASN A 138 -6.33 -15.50 1.13
CA ASN A 138 -7.02 -14.77 2.19
C ASN A 138 -6.67 -13.28 2.23
N ALA A 139 -5.53 -12.88 1.68
CA ALA A 139 -5.17 -11.48 1.49
C ALA A 139 -5.88 -10.82 0.28
N GLU A 140 -6.69 -11.58 -0.45
CA GLU A 140 -7.55 -11.11 -1.55
C GLU A 140 -6.80 -10.22 -2.58
N PRO A 141 -5.75 -10.73 -3.27
CA PRO A 141 -5.16 -9.99 -4.38
C PRO A 141 -6.23 -9.65 -5.41
N THR A 142 -6.18 -8.44 -5.93
CA THR A 142 -7.23 -7.86 -6.78
C THR A 142 -6.64 -7.48 -8.14
N ALA A 143 -7.38 -7.65 -9.23
CA ALA A 143 -6.90 -7.40 -10.59
C ALA A 143 -6.87 -5.90 -10.94
N ILE A 144 -6.08 -5.10 -10.22
CA ILE A 144 -5.83 -3.68 -10.49
C ILE A 144 -4.40 -3.44 -10.97
N ILE A 145 -4.21 -2.44 -11.83
CA ILE A 145 -2.87 -2.03 -12.30
C ILE A 145 -2.12 -1.29 -11.18
N GLY A 146 -0.81 -1.55 -11.07
CA GLY A 146 0.08 -0.96 -10.08
C GLY A 146 0.53 -1.97 -9.02
N CYS A 147 1.09 -1.48 -7.92
CA CYS A 147 1.64 -2.31 -6.87
C CYS A 147 0.62 -2.59 -5.77
N GLN A 148 0.49 -3.84 -5.38
CA GLN A 148 -0.23 -4.26 -4.17
C GLN A 148 0.77 -4.88 -3.20
N ARG A 149 1.02 -4.21 -2.06
CA ARG A 149 1.84 -4.76 -0.98
C ARG A 149 1.01 -5.66 -0.09
N LEU A 150 1.49 -6.87 0.09
CA LEU A 150 0.95 -7.89 1.00
C LEU A 150 2.01 -8.15 2.08
N ILE A 151 1.62 -8.12 3.35
CA ILE A 151 2.52 -8.31 4.49
C ILE A 151 2.05 -9.53 5.27
N PHE A 152 2.97 -10.45 5.51
CA PHE A 152 2.74 -11.71 6.18
C PHE A 152 3.75 -11.93 7.30
N ASP A 153 3.45 -12.87 8.19
CA ASP A 153 4.35 -13.32 9.24
C ASP A 153 4.91 -12.15 10.08
N ASP A 154 4.02 -11.21 10.45
CA ASP A 154 4.36 -10.03 11.24
C ASP A 154 5.47 -9.16 10.61
N GLY A 155 5.45 -9.03 9.29
CA GLY A 155 6.42 -8.23 8.52
C GLY A 155 7.68 -8.99 8.08
N ARG A 156 7.80 -10.28 8.45
CA ARG A 156 8.93 -11.11 8.02
C ARG A 156 8.91 -11.38 6.52
N THR A 157 7.73 -11.58 5.94
CA THR A 157 7.53 -11.75 4.50
C THR A 157 6.67 -10.62 3.94
N THR A 158 7.19 -9.92 2.95
CA THR A 158 6.48 -8.89 2.19
C THR A 158 6.47 -9.25 0.72
N ILE A 159 5.32 -9.20 0.08
CA ILE A 159 5.15 -9.47 -1.35
C ILE A 159 4.56 -8.23 -2.01
N ASP A 160 5.30 -7.65 -2.95
CA ASP A 160 4.85 -6.56 -3.82
C ASP A 160 4.42 -7.15 -5.16
N LEU A 161 3.10 -7.23 -5.41
CA LEU A 161 2.55 -7.64 -6.70
C LEU A 161 2.41 -6.41 -7.61
N HIS A 162 3.27 -6.31 -8.62
CA HIS A 162 3.24 -5.25 -9.63
C HIS A 162 2.50 -5.74 -10.88
N PHE A 163 1.26 -5.30 -11.06
CA PHE A 163 0.43 -5.68 -12.19
C PHE A 163 0.43 -4.62 -13.30
N GLY A 164 0.52 -5.08 -14.55
CA GLY A 164 0.54 -4.27 -15.76
C GLY A 164 1.82 -4.43 -16.55
N ASP A 165 1.97 -3.68 -17.62
CA ASP A 165 3.13 -3.76 -18.51
C ASP A 165 4.46 -3.72 -17.72
N ILE A 166 5.27 -4.77 -17.87
CA ILE A 166 6.49 -5.00 -17.06
C ILE A 166 7.46 -3.84 -17.19
N GLN A 167 7.68 -3.32 -18.40
CA GLN A 167 8.59 -2.20 -18.60
C GLN A 167 8.11 -0.94 -17.90
N THR A 168 6.82 -0.65 -18.00
CA THR A 168 6.18 0.48 -17.31
C THR A 168 6.31 0.33 -15.80
N GLN A 169 6.03 -0.85 -15.25
CA GLN A 169 6.14 -1.11 -13.82
C GLN A 169 7.59 -0.95 -13.33
N LEU A 170 8.56 -1.57 -14.00
CA LEU A 170 9.98 -1.46 -13.64
C LEU A 170 10.50 -0.02 -13.72
N SER A 171 10.13 0.72 -14.79
CA SER A 171 10.58 2.11 -14.98
C SER A 171 9.99 3.09 -14.00
N SER A 172 8.81 2.78 -13.46
CA SER A 172 8.09 3.61 -12.49
C SER A 172 8.70 3.58 -11.09
N LEU A 173 9.52 2.58 -10.77
CA LEU A 173 10.10 2.40 -9.44
C LEU A 173 11.38 3.21 -9.24
N SER A 174 11.59 3.63 -8.00
CA SER A 174 12.84 4.25 -7.55
C SER A 174 13.83 3.18 -7.04
N HIS A 175 15.11 3.41 -7.28
CA HIS A 175 16.17 2.61 -6.68
C HIS A 175 16.23 2.84 -5.17
N SER A 176 16.39 1.76 -4.40
CA SER A 176 16.65 1.83 -2.96
C SER A 176 18.14 1.62 -2.70
N PRO A 177 18.89 2.65 -2.30
CA PRO A 177 20.34 2.52 -2.15
C PRO A 177 20.80 1.56 -1.04
N MET A 178 19.97 1.40 0.02
CA MET A 178 20.31 0.54 1.15
C MET A 178 19.88 -0.91 0.94
N HIS A 179 18.81 -1.10 0.19
CA HIS A 179 18.22 -2.41 -0.06
C HIS A 179 17.84 -2.55 -1.54
N PRO A 180 18.85 -2.58 -2.46
CA PRO A 180 18.61 -2.85 -3.87
C PRO A 180 18.15 -4.29 -4.07
N VAL A 181 17.68 -4.63 -5.27
CA VAL A 181 17.36 -6.02 -5.62
C VAL A 181 18.65 -6.83 -5.72
N GLN A 182 18.81 -7.86 -4.91
CA GLN A 182 20.00 -8.71 -4.90
C GLN A 182 19.92 -9.85 -5.92
N HIS A 183 18.71 -10.30 -6.21
CA HIS A 183 18.53 -11.43 -7.11
C HIS A 183 17.23 -11.30 -7.90
N TRP A 184 17.27 -11.73 -9.18
CA TRP A 184 16.11 -11.80 -10.06
C TRP A 184 15.87 -13.23 -10.53
N LEU A 185 14.59 -13.62 -10.55
CA LEU A 185 14.12 -14.80 -11.26
C LEU A 185 13.28 -14.35 -12.47
N ILE A 186 13.61 -14.81 -13.66
CA ILE A 186 12.83 -14.54 -14.88
C ILE A 186 12.20 -15.85 -15.32
N LEU A 187 10.87 -15.86 -15.45
CA LEU A 187 10.17 -17.04 -15.97
C LEU A 187 10.46 -17.20 -17.47
N PRO A 188 10.75 -18.43 -17.96
CA PRO A 188 11.26 -18.69 -19.31
C PRO A 188 10.44 -18.07 -20.44
N HIS A 189 9.11 -18.12 -20.34
CA HIS A 189 8.20 -17.61 -21.37
C HIS A 189 8.24 -16.07 -21.52
N LEU A 190 8.70 -15.34 -20.50
CA LEU A 190 8.85 -13.88 -20.54
C LEU A 190 10.24 -13.42 -20.93
N LEU A 191 11.24 -14.29 -20.86
CA LEU A 191 12.63 -13.93 -21.11
C LEU A 191 12.84 -13.31 -22.50
N GLN A 192 12.20 -13.88 -23.53
CA GLN A 192 12.27 -13.36 -24.90
C GLN A 192 11.35 -12.15 -25.14
N ALA A 193 10.36 -11.94 -24.30
CA ALA A 193 9.44 -10.82 -24.39
C ALA A 193 9.98 -9.54 -23.73
N LEU A 194 11.05 -9.65 -22.92
CA LEU A 194 11.68 -8.50 -22.30
C LEU A 194 12.53 -7.72 -23.34
N HIS A 195 12.33 -6.42 -23.37
CA HIS A 195 13.12 -5.51 -24.19
C HIS A 195 14.37 -5.00 -23.46
N HIS A 196 15.34 -4.50 -24.20
CA HIS A 196 16.56 -3.91 -23.66
C HIS A 196 16.30 -2.87 -22.55
N GLN A 197 15.26 -2.05 -22.68
CA GLN A 197 14.88 -1.08 -21.67
C GLN A 197 14.46 -1.74 -20.34
N SER A 198 13.81 -2.91 -20.39
CA SER A 198 13.45 -3.65 -19.17
C SER A 198 14.70 -4.17 -18.46
N HIS A 199 15.68 -4.71 -19.21
CA HIS A 199 16.97 -5.14 -18.65
C HIS A 199 17.72 -3.97 -18.01
N TRP A 200 17.69 -2.81 -18.64
CA TRP A 200 18.28 -1.59 -18.09
C TRP A 200 17.59 -1.14 -16.78
N GLN A 201 16.27 -1.19 -16.71
CA GLN A 201 15.54 -0.86 -15.47
C GLN A 201 15.81 -1.89 -14.38
N MET A 202 15.89 -3.19 -14.70
CA MET A 202 16.31 -4.21 -13.75
C MET A 202 17.71 -3.90 -13.21
N ALA A 203 18.67 -3.60 -14.08
CA ALA A 203 20.03 -3.21 -13.69
C ALA A 203 20.05 -1.97 -12.78
N LYS A 204 19.23 -0.95 -13.10
CA LYS A 204 19.09 0.25 -12.27
C LYS A 204 18.59 -0.06 -10.85
N LEU A 205 17.66 -1.00 -10.71
CA LEU A 205 17.06 -1.39 -9.42
C LEU A 205 17.94 -2.37 -8.63
N SER A 206 18.91 -3.00 -9.29
CA SER A 206 19.73 -4.08 -8.74
C SER A 206 20.88 -3.58 -7.88
N ASP A 207 21.37 -4.46 -7.00
CA ASP A 207 22.70 -4.39 -6.44
C ASP A 207 23.75 -4.51 -7.56
N ASP A 208 24.93 -3.95 -7.33
CA ASP A 208 26.02 -4.03 -8.32
C ASP A 208 26.63 -5.45 -8.47
N SER A 209 26.30 -6.35 -7.53
CA SER A 209 26.63 -7.78 -7.53
C SER A 209 25.41 -8.67 -7.78
N ALA A 210 24.26 -8.12 -8.19
CA ALA A 210 23.03 -8.87 -8.35
C ALA A 210 23.15 -9.99 -9.38
N THR A 211 22.36 -11.04 -9.19
CA THR A 211 22.30 -12.18 -10.12
C THR A 211 20.90 -12.30 -10.73
N ILE A 212 20.84 -12.84 -11.94
CA ILE A 212 19.58 -13.19 -12.61
C ILE A 212 19.60 -14.68 -12.89
N ALA A 213 18.53 -15.39 -12.54
CA ALA A 213 18.32 -16.77 -12.93
C ALA A 213 17.12 -16.92 -13.85
N THR A 214 17.22 -17.90 -14.73
CA THR A 214 16.08 -18.47 -15.46
C THR A 214 16.16 -19.98 -15.36
N ILE A 215 15.04 -20.63 -15.04
CA ILE A 215 14.97 -22.07 -14.75
C ILE A 215 13.95 -22.69 -15.71
N GLY A 216 14.27 -23.87 -16.28
CA GLY A 216 13.30 -24.63 -17.09
C GLY A 216 13.39 -24.35 -18.60
N LEU A 217 14.48 -23.74 -19.08
CA LEU A 217 14.78 -23.80 -20.52
C LEU A 217 15.15 -25.25 -20.89
N SER A 218 14.56 -25.80 -21.94
CA SER A 218 14.96 -27.09 -22.49
C SER A 218 16.40 -27.01 -22.97
N GLU A 219 17.14 -28.13 -22.97
CA GLU A 219 18.51 -28.21 -23.47
C GLU A 219 18.72 -27.61 -24.89
N SER A 220 17.61 -27.45 -25.64
CA SER A 220 17.61 -26.87 -26.99
C SER A 220 17.30 -25.37 -27.05
N SER A 221 16.97 -24.71 -25.94
CA SER A 221 16.64 -23.30 -25.90
C SER A 221 17.78 -22.46 -25.31
N GLU A 222 18.86 -22.31 -26.07
CA GLU A 222 19.87 -21.31 -25.80
C GLU A 222 19.23 -19.91 -25.78
N LEU A 223 19.75 -19.02 -24.92
CA LEU A 223 19.41 -17.60 -25.00
C LEU A 223 19.74 -17.08 -26.41
N SER A 224 18.80 -16.37 -27.02
CA SER A 224 19.09 -15.74 -28.32
C SER A 224 20.28 -14.78 -28.18
N GLU A 225 21.11 -14.71 -29.18
CA GLU A 225 22.26 -13.78 -29.23
C GLU A 225 21.81 -12.32 -28.92
N THR A 226 20.64 -11.94 -29.39
CA THR A 226 20.05 -10.61 -29.12
C THR A 226 19.75 -10.40 -27.64
N THR A 227 19.27 -11.41 -26.93
CA THR A 227 18.99 -11.36 -25.49
C THR A 227 20.30 -11.29 -24.70
N VAL A 228 21.28 -12.11 -25.05
CA VAL A 228 22.62 -12.08 -24.44
C VAL A 228 23.26 -10.71 -24.59
N ASN A 229 23.29 -10.18 -25.81
CA ASN A 229 23.85 -8.85 -26.10
C ASN A 229 23.12 -7.75 -25.33
N SER A 230 21.81 -7.87 -25.16
CA SER A 230 21.01 -6.92 -24.41
C SER A 230 21.37 -6.92 -22.90
N PHE A 231 21.55 -8.09 -22.30
CA PHE A 231 22.01 -8.19 -20.92
C PHE A 231 23.44 -7.65 -20.74
N GLN A 232 24.35 -8.00 -21.66
CA GLN A 232 25.72 -7.52 -21.63
C GLN A 232 25.82 -6.00 -21.75
N ALA A 233 25.02 -5.39 -22.63
CA ALA A 233 24.93 -3.94 -22.75
C ALA A 233 24.39 -3.24 -21.46
N CYS A 234 23.73 -3.99 -20.59
CA CYS A 234 23.27 -3.51 -19.28
C CYS A 234 24.23 -3.86 -18.13
N GLY A 235 25.39 -4.43 -18.42
CA GLY A 235 26.42 -4.79 -17.44
C GLY A 235 26.21 -6.16 -16.79
N PHE A 236 25.43 -7.04 -17.41
CA PHE A 236 25.28 -8.42 -16.98
C PHE A 236 26.17 -9.34 -17.82
N THR A 237 26.90 -10.23 -17.18
CA THR A 237 27.69 -11.25 -17.85
C THR A 237 26.93 -12.57 -17.84
N VAL A 238 26.66 -13.12 -19.01
CA VAL A 238 26.02 -14.42 -19.16
C VAL A 238 27.07 -15.50 -19.03
N SER A 239 26.98 -16.36 -18.05
CA SER A 239 27.84 -17.53 -17.87
C SER A 239 26.99 -18.79 -17.93
N ASP A 240 27.38 -19.73 -18.80
CA ASP A 240 26.81 -21.07 -18.81
C ASP A 240 27.26 -21.83 -17.56
N ILE A 241 26.34 -22.06 -16.64
CA ILE A 241 26.63 -22.78 -15.38
C ILE A 241 26.44 -24.29 -15.53
N ASN A 242 26.25 -24.80 -16.70
CA ASN A 242 26.12 -26.24 -16.90
C ASN A 242 27.27 -27.06 -16.26
N GLU A 243 28.50 -26.53 -16.18
CA GLU A 243 29.60 -27.26 -15.51
C GLU A 243 29.62 -27.14 -13.98
N LEU A 244 29.33 -26.01 -13.42
CA LEU A 244 29.38 -25.78 -11.97
C LEU A 244 28.13 -26.34 -11.26
N ALA A 245 26.94 -26.15 -11.81
CA ALA A 245 25.70 -26.64 -11.27
C ALA A 245 25.59 -28.17 -11.35
N THR A 246 26.07 -28.78 -12.45
CA THR A 246 26.08 -30.23 -12.64
C THR A 246 27.02 -30.91 -11.66
N LYS A 247 28.17 -30.32 -11.36
CA LYS A 247 29.16 -30.92 -10.45
C LYS A 247 28.84 -30.74 -8.97
N ALA A 248 28.26 -29.60 -8.58
CA ALA A 248 27.94 -29.28 -7.18
C ALA A 248 26.54 -29.73 -6.74
N LEU A 249 25.58 -29.81 -7.65
CA LEU A 249 24.16 -29.94 -7.34
C LEU A 249 23.51 -31.21 -7.91
N GLY A 250 24.18 -31.96 -8.79
CA GLY A 250 23.58 -33.10 -9.47
C GLY A 250 22.38 -32.75 -10.35
N ILE A 251 22.31 -31.50 -10.82
CA ILE A 251 21.19 -30.95 -11.60
C ILE A 251 21.51 -31.11 -13.08
N HIS A 252 20.74 -31.92 -13.78
CA HIS A 252 20.89 -32.19 -15.21
C HIS A 252 20.07 -31.25 -16.12
N GLN A 253 19.49 -30.18 -15.60
CA GLN A 253 18.79 -29.17 -16.40
C GLN A 253 19.48 -27.83 -16.30
N PRO A 254 19.55 -27.05 -17.41
CA PRO A 254 20.29 -25.80 -17.43
C PRO A 254 19.60 -24.76 -16.56
N VAL A 255 20.30 -24.31 -15.53
CA VAL A 255 20.02 -23.04 -14.87
C VAL A 255 21.00 -22.06 -15.49
N THR A 256 20.51 -21.11 -16.27
CA THR A 256 21.35 -20.01 -16.78
C THR A 256 21.45 -18.95 -15.70
N LEU A 257 22.65 -18.74 -15.17
CA LEU A 257 22.94 -17.63 -14.26
C LEU A 257 23.59 -16.48 -15.06
N ILE A 258 23.07 -15.31 -14.82
CA ILE A 258 23.59 -14.07 -15.41
C ILE A 258 24.08 -13.24 -14.25
N ASN A 259 25.39 -13.08 -14.15
CA ASN A 259 26.02 -12.29 -13.09
C ASN A 259 26.11 -10.83 -13.50
N HIS A 260 25.92 -9.94 -12.56
CA HIS A 260 26.07 -8.52 -12.77
C HIS A 260 27.52 -8.10 -12.52
N GLN A 261 28.22 -7.68 -13.56
CA GLN A 261 29.59 -7.18 -13.51
C GLN A 261 29.73 -5.95 -14.42
N PRO A 262 29.12 -4.82 -14.06
CA PRO A 262 29.17 -3.61 -14.86
C PRO A 262 30.58 -3.03 -14.85
N ASP A 263 31.00 -2.50 -15.99
CA ASP A 263 32.23 -1.70 -16.07
C ASP A 263 32.04 -0.33 -15.41
N ALA A 264 33.12 0.43 -15.27
CA ALA A 264 33.10 1.73 -14.60
C ALA A 264 32.20 2.77 -15.30
N VAL A 265 32.05 2.66 -16.64
CA VAL A 265 31.20 3.57 -17.43
C VAL A 265 29.73 3.30 -17.13
N LEU A 266 29.31 2.04 -17.20
CA LEU A 266 27.94 1.63 -16.89
C LEU A 266 27.56 1.90 -15.43
N LEU A 267 28.49 1.70 -14.49
CA LEU A 267 28.30 2.08 -13.08
C LEU A 267 28.05 3.59 -12.94
N HIS A 268 28.86 4.40 -13.63
CA HIS A 268 28.71 5.86 -13.60
C HIS A 268 27.37 6.30 -14.20
N GLU A 269 27.02 5.82 -15.40
CA GLU A 269 25.74 6.15 -16.04
C GLU A 269 24.54 5.75 -15.17
N ARG A 270 24.61 4.57 -14.56
CA ARG A 270 23.59 4.08 -13.65
C ARG A 270 23.49 4.94 -12.39
N GLN A 271 24.62 5.33 -11.82
CA GLN A 271 24.65 6.22 -10.65
C GLN A 271 24.07 7.59 -10.99
N VAL A 272 24.33 8.14 -12.17
CA VAL A 272 23.71 9.38 -12.64
C VAL A 272 22.20 9.24 -12.75
N LEU A 273 21.67 8.14 -13.32
CA LEU A 273 20.24 7.89 -13.42
C LEU A 273 19.58 7.69 -12.04
N ARG A 274 20.22 6.95 -11.14
CA ARG A 274 19.76 6.79 -9.76
C ARG A 274 19.70 8.13 -9.03
N GLN A 275 20.68 8.99 -9.24
CA GLN A 275 20.70 10.36 -8.69
C GLN A 275 19.63 11.24 -9.31
N GLN A 276 19.35 11.12 -10.60
CA GLN A 276 18.27 11.85 -11.27
C GLN A 276 16.90 11.42 -10.73
N ASP A 277 16.67 10.13 -10.56
CA ASP A 277 15.44 9.61 -9.92
C ASP A 277 15.27 10.14 -8.49
N ALA A 278 16.35 10.21 -7.71
CA ALA A 278 16.34 10.75 -6.36
C ALA A 278 16.17 12.28 -6.31
N LYS A 279 16.59 12.98 -7.36
CA LYS A 279 16.46 14.44 -7.48
C LYS A 279 15.12 14.87 -8.06
N ALA A 280 14.47 13.99 -8.85
CA ALA A 280 13.20 14.31 -9.45
C ALA A 280 12.16 14.64 -8.36
N TYR A 281 11.79 15.90 -8.27
CA TYR A 281 10.69 16.43 -7.47
C TYR A 281 10.61 15.93 -6.03
N ALA A 282 11.51 16.41 -5.19
CA ALA A 282 11.26 16.36 -3.77
C ALA A 282 11.27 14.99 -3.09
N PHE A 283 11.44 13.89 -3.79
CA PHE A 283 11.72 12.64 -3.15
C PHE A 283 13.23 12.53 -2.90
N ASN A 284 13.67 12.85 -1.69
CA ASN A 284 15.05 12.64 -1.26
C ASN A 284 15.11 11.46 -0.27
N PRO A 285 15.26 10.22 -0.74
CA PRO A 285 15.37 9.06 0.15
C PRO A 285 16.65 9.12 0.99
N MET A 286 17.67 9.85 0.53
CA MET A 286 18.96 9.98 1.22
C MET A 286 18.92 10.86 2.48
N ALA A 287 17.89 11.71 2.64
CA ALA A 287 17.73 12.47 3.88
C ALA A 287 17.44 11.59 5.11
N ALA A 288 17.07 10.33 4.87
CA ALA A 288 16.78 9.34 5.91
C ALA A 288 18.00 8.54 6.37
N ILE A 289 19.10 8.55 5.61
CA ILE A 289 20.26 7.72 5.96
C ILE A 289 21.03 8.38 7.10
N LEU A 290 20.68 7.98 8.29
CA LEU A 290 21.53 8.19 9.45
C LEU A 290 22.69 7.21 9.36
N SER A 291 23.89 7.80 9.41
CA SER A 291 25.09 7.01 9.58
C SER A 291 24.92 5.99 10.71
N SER A 292 25.45 4.83 10.51
CA SER A 292 25.55 3.59 11.28
C SER A 292 25.81 3.66 12.80
N ALA A 293 25.40 4.69 13.48
CA ALA A 293 25.59 4.83 14.92
C ALA A 293 24.31 4.45 15.66
N THR A 294 24.37 3.32 16.32
CA THR A 294 23.59 2.95 17.51
C THR A 294 22.12 3.35 17.50
N GLN A 295 21.21 2.34 17.42
CA GLN A 295 19.76 2.44 17.60
C GLN A 295 19.19 3.81 17.19
N SER A 296 18.70 3.91 15.96
CA SER A 296 18.02 5.11 15.48
C SER A 296 16.75 5.33 16.30
N SER A 297 16.80 6.27 17.25
CA SER A 297 15.62 6.63 18.02
C SER A 297 14.63 7.41 17.15
N ILE A 298 13.42 6.89 17.03
CA ILE A 298 12.35 7.50 16.26
C ILE A 298 11.28 8.02 17.21
N ALA A 299 10.94 9.31 17.07
CA ALA A 299 9.81 9.90 17.76
C ALA A 299 8.65 10.15 16.78
N ILE A 300 7.42 9.91 17.21
CA ILE A 300 6.21 10.19 16.46
C ILE A 300 5.29 11.06 17.32
N ILE A 301 4.94 12.26 16.85
CA ILE A 301 3.98 13.14 17.54
C ILE A 301 2.61 12.91 16.94
N GLY A 302 1.65 12.47 17.76
CA GLY A 302 0.25 12.21 17.42
C GLY A 302 -0.25 10.87 17.93
N GLY A 303 -1.51 10.80 18.31
CA GLY A 303 -2.19 9.59 18.83
C GLY A 303 -3.26 9.04 17.88
N GLY A 304 -3.26 9.44 16.60
CA GLY A 304 -4.28 9.04 15.63
C GLY A 304 -3.91 7.82 14.77
N LEU A 305 -4.76 7.52 13.80
CA LEU A 305 -4.61 6.39 12.88
C LEU A 305 -3.26 6.41 12.14
N ALA A 306 -2.79 7.58 11.69
CA ALA A 306 -1.55 7.70 10.94
C ALA A 306 -0.33 7.31 11.77
N SER A 307 -0.20 7.84 12.98
CA SER A 307 0.90 7.53 13.91
C SER A 307 0.88 6.07 14.34
N ALA A 308 -0.32 5.51 14.61
CA ALA A 308 -0.47 4.12 15.00
C ALA A 308 0.01 3.15 13.91
N HIS A 309 -0.41 3.37 12.66
CA HIS A 309 0.03 2.55 11.55
C HIS A 309 1.50 2.75 11.19
N LEU A 310 2.05 3.95 11.41
CA LEU A 310 3.48 4.16 11.26
C LEU A 310 4.28 3.37 12.30
N ALA A 311 3.85 3.40 13.56
CA ALA A 311 4.48 2.61 14.62
C ALA A 311 4.41 1.11 14.33
N LEU A 312 3.27 0.61 13.82
CA LEU A 312 3.13 -0.80 13.42
C LEU A 312 4.06 -1.15 12.25
N SER A 313 4.08 -0.32 11.21
CA SER A 313 4.94 -0.58 10.05
C SER A 313 6.44 -0.51 10.38
N LEU A 314 6.85 0.32 11.35
CA LEU A 314 8.21 0.34 11.88
C LEU A 314 8.48 -0.92 12.70
N ALA A 315 7.56 -1.33 13.57
CA ALA A 315 7.71 -2.52 14.41
C ALA A 315 7.82 -3.82 13.58
N GLU A 316 7.08 -3.95 12.49
CA GLU A 316 7.21 -5.05 11.51
C GLU A 316 8.59 -5.11 10.84
N ARG A 317 9.36 -4.01 10.92
CA ARG A 317 10.76 -3.91 10.48
C ARG A 317 11.77 -4.11 11.61
N GLY A 318 11.27 -4.41 12.82
CA GLY A 318 12.09 -4.52 14.02
C GLY A 318 12.61 -3.16 14.52
N GLN A 319 11.99 -2.05 14.10
CA GLN A 319 12.36 -0.71 14.55
C GLN A 319 11.47 -0.27 15.72
N GLY A 320 12.11 0.17 16.81
CA GLY A 320 11.41 0.80 17.93
C GLY A 320 10.99 2.23 17.60
N ALA A 321 9.98 2.73 18.32
CA ALA A 321 9.52 4.11 18.22
C ALA A 321 8.86 4.58 19.50
N GLN A 322 8.99 5.88 19.83
CA GLN A 322 8.26 6.51 20.91
C GLN A 322 7.14 7.40 20.35
N VAL A 323 5.89 7.10 20.72
CA VAL A 323 4.71 7.84 20.29
C VAL A 323 4.28 8.80 21.41
N PHE A 324 4.13 10.09 21.08
CA PHE A 324 3.69 11.13 22.00
C PHE A 324 2.27 11.56 21.64
N CYS A 325 1.34 11.33 22.55
CA CYS A 325 -0.09 11.67 22.40
C CYS A 325 -0.49 12.67 23.48
N LYS A 326 -1.04 13.81 23.07
CA LYS A 326 -1.54 14.82 24.03
C LYS A 326 -2.77 14.38 24.79
N ASP A 327 -3.58 13.50 24.19
CA ASP A 327 -4.85 13.03 24.74
C ASP A 327 -4.62 11.90 25.76
N ALA A 328 -5.64 11.65 26.60
CA ALA A 328 -5.60 10.57 27.59
C ALA A 328 -5.74 9.18 26.96
N GLU A 329 -6.21 9.12 25.71
CA GLU A 329 -6.42 7.89 24.94
C GLU A 329 -6.03 8.13 23.48
N LEU A 330 -5.77 7.06 22.76
CA LEU A 330 -5.52 7.12 21.31
C LEU A 330 -6.82 7.44 20.54
N GLY A 331 -6.68 7.99 19.35
CA GLY A 331 -7.79 8.18 18.42
C GLY A 331 -8.75 9.33 18.75
N GLN A 332 -8.42 10.25 19.65
CA GLN A 332 -9.34 11.31 20.09
C GLN A 332 -9.53 12.47 19.11
N GLY A 333 -8.68 12.62 18.08
CA GLY A 333 -8.84 13.62 17.02
C GLY A 333 -9.84 13.20 15.94
N ALA A 334 -9.46 13.39 14.66
CA ALA A 334 -10.26 12.96 13.50
C ALA A 334 -10.49 11.42 13.46
N SER A 335 -9.70 10.65 14.17
CA SER A 335 -9.83 9.20 14.32
C SER A 335 -10.84 8.76 15.38
N GLY A 336 -11.52 9.66 16.06
CA GLY A 336 -12.45 9.33 17.15
C GLY A 336 -13.88 8.99 16.71
N ASN A 337 -14.16 8.81 15.43
CA ASN A 337 -15.48 8.42 14.94
C ASN A 337 -15.80 6.96 15.29
N ARG A 338 -17.09 6.62 15.47
CA ARG A 338 -17.53 5.25 15.76
C ARG A 338 -17.51 4.36 14.52
N GLN A 339 -17.92 4.89 13.37
CA GLN A 339 -17.94 4.20 12.09
C GLN A 339 -17.49 5.17 10.99
N GLY A 340 -16.38 4.89 10.36
CA GLY A 340 -15.89 5.61 9.20
C GLY A 340 -16.05 4.76 7.94
N ALA A 341 -16.65 5.31 6.90
CA ALA A 341 -16.74 4.62 5.61
C ALA A 341 -15.35 4.40 4.99
N ILE A 342 -15.13 3.20 4.46
CA ILE A 342 -13.89 2.80 3.80
C ILE A 342 -14.19 2.26 2.39
N TYR A 343 -13.72 2.95 1.37
CA TYR A 343 -13.84 2.59 -0.04
C TYR A 343 -12.87 3.43 -0.88
N PRO A 344 -12.52 3.02 -2.13
CA PRO A 344 -11.59 3.77 -2.96
C PRO A 344 -12.21 5.08 -3.48
N LEU A 345 -11.38 6.07 -3.78
CA LEU A 345 -11.76 7.22 -4.60
C LEU A 345 -11.46 6.87 -6.05
N LEU A 346 -12.49 6.91 -6.90
CA LEU A 346 -12.35 6.64 -8.33
C LEU A 346 -12.54 7.92 -9.15
N THR A 347 -11.76 8.03 -10.23
CA THR A 347 -11.87 9.10 -11.24
C THR A 347 -12.15 8.48 -12.61
N PRO A 348 -12.83 9.20 -13.54
CA PRO A 348 -13.15 8.65 -14.86
C PRO A 348 -11.91 8.19 -15.63
N GLU A 349 -10.79 8.88 -15.48
CA GLU A 349 -9.54 8.64 -16.19
C GLU A 349 -8.65 7.59 -15.52
N ASN A 350 -9.03 7.11 -14.33
CA ASN A 350 -8.18 6.26 -13.48
C ASN A 350 -6.76 6.83 -13.31
N ASP A 351 -6.70 8.13 -13.02
CA ASP A 351 -5.47 8.89 -12.84
C ASP A 351 -4.66 8.44 -11.59
N GLU A 352 -3.55 9.12 -11.31
CA GLU A 352 -2.68 8.78 -10.17
C GLU A 352 -3.44 8.81 -8.84
N LEU A 353 -4.41 9.72 -8.69
CA LEU A 353 -5.23 9.82 -7.48
C LEU A 353 -6.10 8.58 -7.30
N SER A 354 -6.79 8.17 -8.36
CA SER A 354 -7.63 6.98 -8.37
C SER A 354 -6.81 5.72 -8.10
N ARG A 355 -5.67 5.54 -8.78
CA ARG A 355 -4.78 4.39 -8.59
C ARG A 355 -4.22 4.34 -7.16
N PHE A 356 -3.77 5.47 -6.62
CA PHE A 356 -3.31 5.55 -5.22
C PHE A 356 -4.40 5.12 -4.25
N PHE A 357 -5.64 5.64 -4.38
CA PHE A 357 -6.71 5.30 -3.45
C PHE A 357 -7.22 3.87 -3.60
N GLN A 358 -7.12 3.24 -4.77
CA GLN A 358 -7.40 1.81 -4.92
C GLN A 358 -6.39 0.96 -4.15
N GLN A 359 -5.09 1.23 -4.34
CA GLN A 359 -4.01 0.52 -3.63
C GLN A 359 -4.11 0.74 -2.12
N ALA A 360 -4.34 1.99 -1.70
CA ALA A 360 -4.42 2.36 -0.30
C ALA A 360 -5.62 1.74 0.41
N PHE A 361 -6.78 1.74 -0.24
CA PHE A 361 -7.99 1.08 0.26
C PHE A 361 -7.79 -0.43 0.46
N LEU A 362 -7.25 -1.13 -0.54
CA LEU A 362 -6.99 -2.56 -0.46
C LEU A 362 -5.95 -2.88 0.63
N PHE A 363 -4.90 -2.08 0.75
CA PHE A 363 -3.92 -2.23 1.81
C PHE A 363 -4.55 -2.04 3.20
N SER A 364 -5.34 -0.99 3.39
CA SER A 364 -6.01 -0.72 4.66
C SER A 364 -7.00 -1.83 5.04
N ARG A 365 -7.78 -2.33 4.08
CA ARG A 365 -8.70 -3.44 4.29
C ARG A 365 -7.97 -4.69 4.77
N ARG A 366 -6.86 -5.05 4.13
CA ARG A 366 -6.00 -6.19 4.54
C ARG A 366 -5.42 -6.00 5.94
N ARG A 367 -5.06 -4.77 6.30
CA ARG A 367 -4.60 -4.45 7.67
C ARG A 367 -5.67 -4.69 8.71
N VAL A 368 -6.92 -4.28 8.46
CA VAL A 368 -8.06 -4.58 9.35
C VAL A 368 -8.21 -6.08 9.50
N GLN A 369 -8.23 -6.83 8.39
CA GLN A 369 -8.38 -8.29 8.39
C GLN A 369 -7.23 -8.98 9.16
N ALA A 370 -5.98 -8.54 8.96
CA ALA A 370 -4.83 -9.10 9.65
C ALA A 370 -4.88 -8.85 11.17
N LEU A 371 -5.29 -7.65 11.59
CA LEU A 371 -5.40 -7.29 13.00
C LEU A 371 -6.62 -7.90 13.70
N THR A 372 -7.61 -8.39 12.95
CA THR A 372 -8.82 -9.03 13.50
C THR A 372 -8.84 -10.56 13.33
N SER A 373 -7.79 -11.14 12.72
CA SER A 373 -7.74 -12.58 12.51
C SER A 373 -7.72 -13.37 13.83
N ALA A 374 -8.30 -14.56 13.83
CA ALA A 374 -8.42 -15.42 15.02
C ALA A 374 -7.06 -15.84 15.63
N THR A 375 -5.96 -15.65 14.91
CA THR A 375 -4.58 -15.88 15.41
C THR A 375 -4.05 -14.72 16.25
N ALA A 376 -4.76 -13.60 16.29
CA ALA A 376 -4.40 -12.40 17.06
C ALA A 376 -4.78 -12.59 18.54
N VAL A 377 -3.96 -13.31 19.28
CA VAL A 377 -4.16 -13.53 20.72
C VAL A 377 -3.93 -12.23 21.48
N ASN A 378 -4.89 -11.86 22.37
CA ASN A 378 -4.82 -10.66 23.23
C ASN A 378 -4.84 -9.30 22.47
N GLN A 379 -5.55 -9.18 21.35
CA GLN A 379 -5.74 -7.91 20.66
C GLN A 379 -7.09 -7.25 20.98
N THR A 380 -7.12 -5.93 20.96
CA THR A 380 -8.35 -5.16 20.99
C THR A 380 -9.20 -5.48 19.75
N PRO A 381 -10.46 -5.87 19.88
CA PRO A 381 -11.30 -6.13 18.72
C PRO A 381 -11.53 -4.83 17.93
N ILE A 382 -11.46 -4.89 16.62
CA ILE A 382 -11.80 -3.77 15.74
C ILE A 382 -13.23 -3.96 15.26
N SER A 383 -14.13 -3.07 15.66
CA SER A 383 -15.49 -3.02 15.13
C SER A 383 -15.44 -2.58 13.67
N HIS A 384 -15.89 -3.43 12.77
CA HIS A 384 -15.94 -3.18 11.33
C HIS A 384 -16.97 -4.09 10.66
N ASP A 385 -17.37 -3.71 9.45
CA ASP A 385 -18.15 -4.57 8.58
C ASP A 385 -17.86 -4.18 7.12
N PHE A 386 -17.37 -5.12 6.35
CA PHE A 386 -17.16 -4.97 4.91
C PHE A 386 -18.45 -5.30 4.13
N CYS A 387 -19.54 -4.66 4.53
CA CYS A 387 -20.89 -4.80 3.99
C CYS A 387 -21.09 -4.10 2.62
N GLY A 388 -20.04 -3.59 2.05
CA GLY A 388 -20.09 -2.77 0.84
C GLY A 388 -20.40 -1.30 1.11
N VAL A 389 -20.18 -0.49 0.06
CA VAL A 389 -20.56 0.93 0.02
C VAL A 389 -21.37 1.16 -1.25
N LEU A 390 -22.55 1.71 -1.13
CA LEU A 390 -23.41 2.11 -2.23
C LEU A 390 -23.37 3.62 -2.39
N GLN A 391 -22.76 4.09 -3.47
CA GLN A 391 -22.73 5.49 -3.82
C GLN A 391 -23.86 5.83 -4.77
N THR A 392 -24.71 6.80 -4.41
CA THR A 392 -25.79 7.33 -5.24
C THR A 392 -25.60 8.81 -5.49
N ALA A 393 -26.24 9.32 -6.53
CA ALA A 393 -26.29 10.75 -6.78
C ALA A 393 -27.33 11.45 -5.89
N HIS A 394 -27.05 12.70 -5.50
CA HIS A 394 -27.98 13.55 -4.76
C HIS A 394 -28.57 14.69 -5.62
N ASP A 395 -27.88 15.06 -6.70
CA ASP A 395 -28.31 16.04 -7.69
C ASP A 395 -27.84 15.69 -9.11
N GLU A 396 -28.25 16.46 -10.12
CA GLU A 396 -27.86 16.22 -11.50
C GLU A 396 -26.35 16.28 -11.74
N ARG A 397 -25.65 17.17 -11.04
CA ARG A 397 -24.19 17.31 -11.18
C ARG A 397 -23.45 16.09 -10.64
N SER A 398 -23.89 15.58 -9.52
CA SER A 398 -23.32 14.35 -8.93
C SER A 398 -23.67 13.13 -9.76
N GLN A 399 -24.88 13.10 -10.39
CA GLN A 399 -25.25 12.03 -11.33
C GLN A 399 -24.32 12.02 -12.55
N LEU A 400 -24.13 13.18 -13.20
CA LEU A 400 -23.22 13.28 -14.34
C LEU A 400 -21.79 12.88 -14.02
N ARG A 401 -21.33 13.18 -12.79
CA ARG A 401 -20.01 12.77 -12.33
C ARG A 401 -19.95 11.25 -12.13
N LEU A 402 -20.96 10.66 -11.52
CA LEU A 402 -21.05 9.24 -11.29
C LEU A 402 -21.09 8.46 -12.60
N ASP A 403 -21.90 8.91 -13.55
CA ASP A 403 -22.00 8.31 -14.89
C ASP A 403 -20.64 8.34 -15.62
N LYS A 404 -19.89 9.43 -15.52
CA LYS A 404 -18.55 9.51 -16.09
C LYS A 404 -17.57 8.53 -15.45
N ILE A 405 -17.65 8.30 -14.13
CA ILE A 405 -16.82 7.31 -13.45
C ILE A 405 -17.19 5.91 -13.91
N ILE A 406 -18.49 5.59 -13.96
CA ILE A 406 -19.00 4.28 -14.40
C ILE A 406 -18.57 3.97 -15.84
N GLN A 407 -18.68 4.94 -16.74
CA GLN A 407 -18.37 4.77 -18.17
C GLN A 407 -16.87 4.92 -18.47
N GLY A 408 -16.11 5.54 -17.58
CA GLY A 408 -14.72 5.90 -17.85
C GLY A 408 -13.74 4.73 -17.93
N GLN A 409 -14.03 3.65 -17.20
CA GLN A 409 -13.17 2.47 -17.12
C GLN A 409 -13.98 1.18 -17.00
N PRO A 410 -13.47 0.06 -17.51
CA PRO A 410 -13.96 -1.28 -17.17
C PRO A 410 -13.44 -1.66 -15.78
N TRP A 411 -14.07 -1.12 -14.72
CA TRP A 411 -13.67 -1.39 -13.36
C TRP A 411 -13.74 -2.91 -13.06
N PRO A 412 -12.73 -3.49 -12.38
CA PRO A 412 -12.87 -4.83 -11.83
C PRO A 412 -14.10 -4.92 -10.93
N SER A 413 -14.90 -5.98 -11.08
CA SER A 413 -16.15 -6.14 -10.32
C SER A 413 -15.94 -6.16 -8.80
N GLU A 414 -14.75 -6.55 -8.35
CA GLU A 414 -14.35 -6.51 -6.95
C GLU A 414 -14.14 -5.06 -6.46
N ILE A 415 -13.78 -4.15 -7.36
CA ILE A 415 -13.57 -2.75 -7.00
C ILE A 415 -14.88 -1.99 -6.99
N ALA A 416 -15.62 -2.02 -8.12
CA ALA A 416 -16.91 -1.35 -8.21
C ALA A 416 -17.69 -1.76 -9.45
N TYR A 417 -19.03 -1.70 -9.38
CA TYR A 417 -19.92 -1.90 -10.52
C TYR A 417 -21.22 -1.12 -10.38
N ALA A 418 -21.83 -0.79 -11.52
CA ALA A 418 -23.12 -0.09 -11.55
C ALA A 418 -24.26 -1.02 -11.14
N VAL A 419 -25.23 -0.47 -10.43
CA VAL A 419 -26.47 -1.14 -10.01
C VAL A 419 -27.67 -0.28 -10.37
N ASP A 420 -28.74 -0.91 -10.82
CA ASP A 420 -30.03 -0.25 -11.00
C ASP A 420 -30.74 -0.03 -9.65
N ALA A 421 -31.93 0.62 -9.68
CA ALA A 421 -32.67 0.94 -8.47
C ALA A 421 -33.14 -0.31 -7.70
N GLU A 422 -33.53 -1.38 -8.39
CA GLU A 422 -33.97 -2.63 -7.77
C GLU A 422 -32.82 -3.34 -7.07
N GLN A 423 -31.68 -3.43 -7.74
CA GLN A 423 -30.45 -3.97 -7.18
C GLN A 423 -29.96 -3.14 -6.00
N ALA A 424 -30.03 -1.81 -6.09
CA ALA A 424 -29.65 -0.89 -4.99
C ALA A 424 -30.53 -1.12 -3.76
N ASN A 425 -31.85 -1.26 -3.93
CA ASN A 425 -32.78 -1.57 -2.84
C ASN A 425 -32.49 -2.95 -2.23
N ALA A 426 -32.19 -3.95 -3.07
CA ALA A 426 -31.86 -5.30 -2.61
C ALA A 426 -30.56 -5.33 -1.78
N ILE A 427 -29.54 -4.55 -2.18
CA ILE A 427 -28.28 -4.40 -1.42
C ILE A 427 -28.49 -3.65 -0.11
N ALA A 428 -29.18 -2.50 -0.17
CA ALA A 428 -29.40 -1.65 1.00
C ALA A 428 -30.38 -2.24 2.01
N LYS A 429 -31.27 -3.15 1.59
CA LYS A 429 -32.41 -3.71 2.36
C LYS A 429 -33.45 -2.67 2.79
N ILE A 430 -33.34 -1.46 2.28
CA ILE A 430 -34.30 -0.37 2.41
C ILE A 430 -34.57 0.23 1.02
N ASN A 431 -35.68 0.93 0.87
CA ASN A 431 -36.03 1.52 -0.42
C ASN A 431 -35.26 2.82 -0.68
N LEU A 432 -34.53 2.89 -1.79
CA LEU A 432 -33.77 4.07 -2.21
C LEU A 432 -34.33 4.73 -3.46
N ASP A 433 -34.97 3.92 -4.32
CA ASP A 433 -35.50 4.30 -5.66
C ASP A 433 -34.50 4.99 -6.57
N LYS A 434 -33.22 4.63 -6.45
CA LYS A 434 -32.13 5.25 -7.21
C LYS A 434 -31.11 4.20 -7.66
N PRO A 435 -30.58 4.33 -8.89
CA PRO A 435 -29.41 3.58 -9.30
C PRO A 435 -28.17 4.07 -8.54
N GLY A 436 -27.11 3.28 -8.55
CA GLY A 436 -25.88 3.61 -7.86
C GLY A 436 -24.64 2.93 -8.43
N PHE A 437 -23.55 3.17 -7.73
CA PHE A 437 -22.27 2.52 -7.96
C PHE A 437 -21.86 1.80 -6.68
N PHE A 438 -21.76 0.49 -6.74
CA PHE A 438 -21.53 -0.35 -5.57
C PHE A 438 -20.06 -0.78 -5.48
N TYR A 439 -19.48 -0.65 -4.31
CA TYR A 439 -18.11 -1.02 -3.94
C TYR A 439 -18.16 -2.23 -3.01
N PRO A 440 -18.08 -3.46 -3.52
CA PRO A 440 -18.38 -4.68 -2.75
C PRO A 440 -17.37 -4.95 -1.64
N LEU A 441 -16.10 -4.57 -1.81
CA LEU A 441 -15.06 -4.71 -0.79
C LEU A 441 -15.07 -3.58 0.24
N GLY A 442 -15.89 -2.54 0.03
CA GLY A 442 -16.04 -1.41 0.94
C GLY A 442 -16.83 -1.75 2.20
N GLY A 443 -17.02 -0.76 3.05
CA GLY A 443 -17.78 -0.90 4.29
C GLY A 443 -17.49 0.21 5.28
N TRP A 444 -17.45 -0.13 6.55
CA TRP A 444 -17.08 0.80 7.62
C TRP A 444 -16.13 0.15 8.63
N VAL A 445 -15.34 0.97 9.28
CA VAL A 445 -14.37 0.57 10.32
C VAL A 445 -14.45 1.59 11.46
N CYS A 446 -14.28 1.16 12.70
CA CYS A 446 -14.08 2.03 13.86
C CYS A 446 -12.62 2.52 13.91
N PRO A 447 -12.34 3.83 13.63
CA PRO A 447 -10.96 4.26 13.43
C PRO A 447 -10.14 4.29 14.73
N PHE A 448 -10.73 4.54 15.88
CA PHE A 448 -10.00 4.58 17.15
C PHE A 448 -9.60 3.17 17.61
N GLU A 449 -10.48 2.18 17.47
CA GLU A 449 -10.16 0.77 17.75
C GLU A 449 -9.09 0.25 16.79
N TYR A 450 -9.15 0.68 15.54
CA TYR A 450 -8.15 0.35 14.53
C TYR A 450 -6.77 0.95 14.85
N ALA A 451 -6.72 2.18 15.35
CA ALA A 451 -5.48 2.79 15.81
C ALA A 451 -4.92 2.09 17.06
N ASP A 452 -5.79 1.77 18.04
CA ASP A 452 -5.38 1.07 19.26
C ASP A 452 -4.84 -0.33 18.94
N ALA A 453 -5.55 -1.12 18.14
CA ALA A 453 -5.10 -2.44 17.72
C ALA A 453 -3.74 -2.40 17.00
N ALA A 454 -3.51 -1.39 16.16
CA ALA A 454 -2.23 -1.20 15.48
C ALA A 454 -1.09 -0.91 16.47
N ILE A 455 -1.31 -0.05 17.46
CA ILE A 455 -0.32 0.24 18.53
C ILE A 455 -0.07 -0.99 19.40
N GLN A 456 -1.13 -1.70 19.84
CA GLN A 456 -0.97 -2.90 20.65
C GLN A 456 -0.13 -3.96 19.89
N LYS A 457 -0.38 -4.14 18.61
CA LYS A 457 0.42 -5.04 17.77
C LYS A 457 1.87 -4.56 17.63
N ALA A 458 2.09 -3.26 17.43
CA ALA A 458 3.43 -2.68 17.35
C ALA A 458 4.25 -2.93 18.63
N MET A 459 3.65 -2.73 19.80
CA MET A 459 4.28 -2.99 21.11
C MET A 459 4.64 -4.46 21.34
N GLN A 460 3.91 -5.39 20.69
CA GLN A 460 4.25 -6.83 20.74
C GLN A 460 5.45 -7.18 19.85
N LEU A 461 5.66 -6.44 18.75
CA LEU A 461 6.65 -6.76 17.73
C LEU A 461 8.03 -6.11 17.98
N ALA A 462 8.05 -4.92 18.57
CA ALA A 462 9.27 -4.14 18.76
C ALA A 462 9.18 -3.26 20.03
N ASP A 463 10.28 -2.59 20.35
CA ASP A 463 10.36 -1.62 21.45
C ASP A 463 9.60 -0.33 21.07
N VAL A 464 8.28 -0.42 21.09
CA VAL A 464 7.37 0.70 20.86
C VAL A 464 6.75 1.13 22.19
N SER A 465 6.82 2.42 22.49
CA SER A 465 6.22 3.01 23.70
C SER A 465 5.28 4.15 23.36
N VAL A 466 4.28 4.38 24.20
CA VAL A 466 3.28 5.44 24.06
C VAL A 466 3.25 6.29 25.31
N SER A 467 3.48 7.60 25.17
CA SER A 467 3.34 8.60 26.20
C SER A 467 2.01 9.34 26.01
N LEU A 468 0.98 8.96 26.75
CA LEU A 468 -0.33 9.64 26.78
C LEU A 468 -0.24 10.90 27.65
N ASN A 469 -1.21 11.82 27.51
CA ASN A 469 -1.25 13.11 28.21
C ASN A 469 0.06 13.91 28.06
N THR A 470 0.72 13.76 26.90
CA THR A 470 2.02 14.39 26.66
C THR A 470 1.91 15.32 25.46
N ASP A 471 1.63 16.57 25.75
CA ASP A 471 1.46 17.64 24.76
C ASP A 471 2.81 18.25 24.41
N ILE A 472 3.27 18.05 23.16
CA ILE A 472 4.51 18.61 22.65
C ILE A 472 4.26 20.03 22.15
N LEU A 473 4.79 21.00 22.87
CA LEU A 473 4.59 22.42 22.57
C LEU A 473 5.62 23.00 21.59
N ALA A 474 6.84 22.45 21.60
CA ALA A 474 7.90 22.87 20.69
C ALA A 474 8.83 21.71 20.31
N ILE A 475 9.48 21.85 19.17
CA ILE A 475 10.51 20.94 18.68
C ILE A 475 11.77 21.74 18.35
N GLU A 476 12.93 21.24 18.78
CA GLU A 476 14.23 21.90 18.58
C GLU A 476 15.20 20.98 17.84
N ARG A 477 15.86 21.48 16.81
CA ARG A 477 16.96 20.76 16.17
C ARG A 477 18.25 21.01 16.91
N GLN A 478 18.89 19.96 17.42
CA GLN A 478 20.23 19.98 18.04
C GLN A 478 21.24 19.23 17.15
N ALA A 479 22.52 19.26 17.51
CA ALA A 479 23.57 18.64 16.71
C ALA A 479 23.37 17.12 16.56
N ASP A 480 22.84 16.46 17.57
CA ASP A 480 22.68 15.02 17.71
C ASP A 480 21.24 14.53 17.43
N GLY A 481 20.28 15.43 17.20
CA GLY A 481 18.91 15.02 16.89
C GLY A 481 17.86 16.08 17.16
N TRP A 482 16.62 15.65 17.21
CA TRP A 482 15.45 16.46 17.55
C TRP A 482 15.11 16.30 19.03
N VAL A 483 14.85 17.40 19.71
CA VAL A 483 14.39 17.44 21.09
C VAL A 483 12.95 17.95 21.12
N LEU A 484 12.10 17.25 21.86
CA LEU A 484 10.70 17.58 22.08
C LEU A 484 10.53 18.27 23.43
N LEU A 485 9.74 19.31 23.47
CA LEU A 485 9.50 20.12 24.67
C LEU A 485 8.03 20.11 25.05
N THR A 486 7.75 19.79 26.30
CA THR A 486 6.46 20.03 26.96
C THR A 486 6.61 21.22 27.95
N GLU A 487 5.57 21.55 28.70
CA GLU A 487 5.69 22.54 29.78
C GLU A 487 6.75 22.19 30.84
N LYS A 488 6.95 20.88 31.09
CA LYS A 488 7.73 20.40 32.25
C LYS A 488 8.94 19.57 31.87
N GLU A 489 8.93 18.92 30.74
CA GLU A 489 9.89 17.88 30.37
C GLU A 489 10.49 18.10 29.00
N ARG A 490 11.65 17.47 28.80
CA ARG A 490 12.36 17.40 27.51
C ARG A 490 12.59 15.95 27.17
N PHE A 491 12.32 15.56 25.93
CA PHE A 491 12.53 14.21 25.42
C PHE A 491 13.50 14.22 24.25
N GLY A 492 14.34 13.20 24.15
CA GLY A 492 15.32 13.07 23.08
C GLY A 492 16.77 13.23 23.57
N PRO A 493 17.74 13.45 22.68
CA PRO A 493 17.56 13.72 21.25
C PRO A 493 17.11 12.48 20.45
N PHE A 494 16.24 12.70 19.48
CA PHE A 494 15.78 11.68 18.53
C PHE A 494 16.43 11.90 17.17
N ALA A 495 16.95 10.83 16.60
CA ALA A 495 17.57 10.89 15.27
C ALA A 495 16.54 11.23 14.17
N GLN A 496 15.33 10.72 14.31
CA GLN A 496 14.21 10.94 13.39
C GLN A 496 12.95 11.36 14.17
N LEU A 497 12.24 12.36 13.65
CA LEU A 497 10.99 12.86 14.20
C LEU A 497 9.92 12.88 13.11
N VAL A 498 8.74 12.33 13.41
CA VAL A 498 7.60 12.36 12.52
C VAL A 498 6.45 13.16 13.12
N LEU A 499 5.97 14.17 12.39
CA LEU A 499 4.78 14.93 12.74
C LEU A 499 3.56 14.25 12.13
N ALA A 500 2.73 13.63 12.97
CA ALA A 500 1.49 12.94 12.59
C ALA A 500 0.30 13.37 13.48
N ASN A 501 0.37 14.59 14.02
CA ASN A 501 -0.53 15.17 15.02
C ASN A 501 -1.81 15.80 14.43
N GLY A 502 -2.23 15.38 13.25
CA GLY A 502 -3.55 15.67 12.69
C GLY A 502 -3.85 17.17 12.58
N ALA A 503 -4.83 17.66 13.34
CA ALA A 503 -5.27 19.06 13.28
C ALA A 503 -4.16 20.06 13.64
N GLU A 504 -3.20 19.64 14.43
CA GLU A 504 -2.09 20.48 14.91
C GLU A 504 -0.81 20.32 14.09
N LEU A 505 -0.90 19.70 12.91
CA LEU A 505 0.26 19.44 12.05
C LEU A 505 1.03 20.73 11.67
N THR A 506 0.38 21.87 11.70
CA THR A 506 0.97 23.17 11.36
C THR A 506 1.39 24.03 12.58
N GLN A 507 1.36 23.46 13.79
CA GLN A 507 1.67 24.23 15.00
C GLN A 507 3.16 24.59 15.15
N PHE A 508 4.06 23.78 14.61
CA PHE A 508 5.50 23.98 14.76
C PHE A 508 6.06 24.89 13.64
N ASP A 509 7.08 25.68 13.93
CA ASP A 509 7.71 26.55 12.94
C ASP A 509 8.18 25.80 11.69
N ALA A 510 8.68 24.58 11.84
CA ALA A 510 9.12 23.73 10.74
C ALA A 510 7.96 23.21 9.87
N SER A 511 6.72 23.31 10.32
CA SER A 511 5.52 22.80 9.60
C SER A 511 4.45 23.85 9.37
N ASN A 512 4.55 25.08 9.93
CA ASN A 512 3.51 26.11 9.89
C ASN A 512 3.20 26.64 8.48
N LYS A 513 4.05 26.35 7.51
CA LYS A 513 3.87 26.74 6.10
C LYS A 513 3.31 25.63 5.22
N LEU A 514 2.96 24.46 5.75
CA LEU A 514 2.34 23.39 4.98
C LEU A 514 1.00 23.85 4.39
N GLN A 515 0.78 23.54 3.12
CA GLN A 515 -0.42 23.98 2.37
C GLN A 515 -1.58 23.00 2.62
N ILE A 516 -2.07 22.99 3.83
CA ILE A 516 -3.24 22.21 4.29
C ILE A 516 -4.23 23.13 5.00
N SER A 517 -5.49 22.72 5.02
CA SER A 517 -6.55 23.51 5.66
C SER A 517 -7.35 22.63 6.62
N PRO A 518 -7.71 23.14 7.81
CA PRO A 518 -8.57 22.43 8.74
C PRO A 518 -10.04 22.52 8.30
N PHE A 519 -10.71 21.38 8.35
CA PHE A 519 -12.16 21.27 8.14
C PHE A 519 -12.78 20.48 9.27
N ARG A 520 -13.65 21.15 10.01
CA ARG A 520 -14.49 20.53 11.03
C ARG A 520 -15.53 19.63 10.37
N GLY A 521 -15.83 18.50 11.00
CA GLY A 521 -16.95 17.64 10.64
C GLY A 521 -17.62 17.11 11.88
N GLN A 522 -18.94 17.26 11.94
CA GLN A 522 -19.79 16.67 12.94
C GLN A 522 -20.52 15.46 12.34
N VAL A 523 -20.46 14.34 13.04
CA VAL A 523 -21.18 13.10 12.71
C VAL A 523 -22.19 12.84 13.79
N SER A 524 -23.46 12.71 13.43
CA SER A 524 -24.56 12.41 14.33
C SER A 524 -24.68 10.90 14.54
N HIS A 525 -24.98 10.48 15.76
CA HIS A 525 -25.25 9.09 16.12
C HIS A 525 -26.76 8.92 16.28
N VAL A 526 -27.37 8.14 15.40
CA VAL A 526 -28.81 7.98 15.26
C VAL A 526 -29.22 6.59 15.76
N PRO A 527 -30.23 6.48 16.68
CA PRO A 527 -30.72 5.18 17.13
C PRO A 527 -31.25 4.33 15.96
N ALA A 528 -30.97 3.03 16.01
CA ALA A 528 -31.50 2.08 15.06
C ALA A 528 -32.97 1.79 15.36
N GLN A 529 -33.89 2.25 14.51
CA GLN A 529 -35.30 2.12 14.68
C GLN A 529 -35.99 1.65 13.40
N PHE A 530 -37.08 0.94 13.52
CA PHE A 530 -38.00 0.52 12.45
C PHE A 530 -37.31 0.09 11.14
N GLN A 531 -37.66 0.73 10.01
CA GLN A 531 -37.11 0.40 8.69
C GLN A 531 -35.61 0.72 8.60
N LEU A 532 -35.19 1.83 9.22
CA LEU A 532 -33.77 2.25 9.20
C LEU A 532 -32.84 1.18 9.78
N SER A 533 -33.28 0.42 10.78
CA SER A 533 -32.52 -0.67 11.38
C SER A 533 -32.17 -1.81 10.43
N GLN A 534 -32.84 -1.89 9.28
CA GLN A 534 -32.62 -2.92 8.25
C GLN A 534 -31.50 -2.53 7.28
N LEU A 535 -31.00 -1.30 7.33
CA LEU A 535 -29.93 -0.86 6.46
C LEU A 535 -28.71 -1.79 6.54
N ALA A 536 -28.34 -2.39 5.40
CA ALA A 536 -27.34 -3.47 5.33
C ALA A 536 -26.02 -3.06 4.66
N THR A 537 -25.92 -1.85 4.09
CA THR A 537 -24.71 -1.34 3.44
C THR A 537 -24.48 0.13 3.78
N VAL A 538 -23.25 0.62 3.62
CA VAL A 538 -22.97 2.05 3.80
C VAL A 538 -23.54 2.83 2.61
N LEU A 539 -24.41 3.80 2.87
CA LEU A 539 -24.90 4.74 1.86
C LEU A 539 -23.98 5.96 1.78
N CYS A 540 -23.58 6.35 0.57
CA CYS A 540 -22.85 7.59 0.28
C CYS A 540 -23.56 8.39 -0.80
N ALA A 541 -23.92 9.64 -0.50
CA ALA A 541 -24.53 10.60 -1.44
C ALA A 541 -23.98 12.02 -1.16
N ASN A 542 -24.81 12.97 -0.68
CA ASN A 542 -24.37 14.25 -0.14
C ASN A 542 -23.89 14.15 1.34
N GLY A 543 -23.47 12.99 1.74
CA GLY A 543 -23.06 12.58 3.07
C GLY A 543 -22.98 11.07 3.11
N TYR A 544 -22.90 10.49 4.30
CA TYR A 544 -22.93 9.03 4.46
C TYR A 544 -23.84 8.61 5.61
N LEU A 545 -24.37 7.40 5.51
CA LEU A 545 -25.14 6.73 6.53
C LEU A 545 -24.66 5.28 6.64
N THR A 546 -24.28 4.83 7.83
CA THR A 546 -23.79 3.47 8.05
C THR A 546 -24.88 2.52 8.49
N PRO A 547 -24.77 1.21 8.29
CA PRO A 547 -25.55 0.23 9.04
C PRO A 547 -25.40 0.42 10.54
N SER A 548 -26.37 -0.06 11.31
CA SER A 548 -26.30 0.09 12.76
C SER A 548 -25.22 -0.78 13.39
N HIS A 549 -24.49 -0.21 14.34
CA HIS A 549 -23.57 -0.93 15.20
C HIS A 549 -23.84 -0.53 16.66
N GLN A 550 -24.00 -1.52 17.55
CA GLN A 550 -24.38 -1.28 18.95
C GLN A 550 -25.64 -0.40 19.10
N GLY A 551 -26.62 -0.60 18.22
CA GLY A 551 -27.88 0.11 18.22
C GLY A 551 -27.84 1.55 17.69
N LEU A 552 -26.74 1.99 17.07
CA LEU A 552 -26.57 3.34 16.51
C LEU A 552 -26.07 3.28 15.07
N HIS A 553 -26.60 4.18 14.24
CA HIS A 553 -26.05 4.54 12.93
C HIS A 553 -25.16 5.78 13.05
N CYS A 554 -24.17 5.92 12.19
CA CYS A 554 -23.44 7.18 11.99
C CYS A 554 -23.96 7.89 10.75
N LEU A 555 -24.43 9.14 10.93
CA LEU A 555 -24.94 10.01 9.89
C LEU A 555 -24.08 11.26 9.79
N GLY A 556 -23.51 11.55 8.63
CA GLY A 556 -22.66 12.72 8.48
C GLY A 556 -22.04 12.89 7.08
N ALA A 557 -21.19 13.86 6.95
CA ALA A 557 -20.74 14.78 7.98
C ALA A 557 -20.93 16.23 7.51
N SER A 558 -20.95 17.12 8.46
CA SER A 558 -20.79 18.53 8.16
C SER A 558 -19.38 18.82 7.61
N TYR A 559 -19.19 19.98 6.97
CA TYR A 559 -17.93 20.35 6.36
C TYR A 559 -17.69 21.87 6.47
N VAL A 560 -17.17 22.30 7.63
CA VAL A 560 -16.95 23.69 7.96
C VAL A 560 -15.45 24.00 7.91
N LYS A 561 -15.09 24.98 7.06
CA LYS A 561 -13.71 25.39 6.88
C LYS A 561 -13.28 26.32 8.03
N GLU A 562 -12.02 26.17 8.49
CA GLU A 562 -11.42 27.01 9.53
C GLU A 562 -12.34 27.17 10.77
N PRO A 563 -12.59 26.08 11.50
CA PRO A 563 -13.54 26.08 12.61
C PRO A 563 -13.05 26.94 13.79
N GLU A 564 -13.97 27.70 14.37
CA GLU A 564 -13.68 28.51 15.57
C GLU A 564 -13.76 27.71 16.87
N HIS A 565 -14.57 26.66 16.89
CA HIS A 565 -14.77 25.79 18.07
C HIS A 565 -15.05 24.34 17.67
N LEU A 566 -14.96 23.42 18.64
CA LEU A 566 -15.18 21.98 18.44
C LEU A 566 -16.38 21.46 19.24
N ASP A 567 -17.23 22.35 19.75
CA ASP A 567 -18.42 21.95 20.49
C ASP A 567 -19.52 21.43 19.56
N PHE A 568 -20.48 20.69 20.12
CA PHE A 568 -21.66 20.25 19.38
C PHE A 568 -22.39 21.45 18.73
N CYS A 569 -22.77 21.31 17.47
CA CYS A 569 -23.51 22.34 16.73
C CYS A 569 -24.86 21.80 16.25
N PRO A 570 -26.01 22.30 16.78
CA PRO A 570 -27.35 21.87 16.37
C PRO A 570 -27.63 22.13 14.88
N GLN A 571 -27.10 23.21 14.31
CA GLN A 571 -27.27 23.55 12.90
C GLN A 571 -26.61 22.52 12.00
N GLU A 572 -25.38 22.08 12.33
CA GLU A 572 -24.69 21.04 11.56
C GLU A 572 -25.41 19.68 11.66
N GLN A 573 -26.03 19.41 12.81
CA GLN A 573 -26.86 18.22 12.96
C GLN A 573 -28.08 18.27 12.02
N GLN A 574 -28.75 19.42 11.97
CA GLN A 574 -29.89 19.62 11.07
C GLN A 574 -29.49 19.56 9.60
N GLU A 575 -28.32 20.13 9.25
CA GLU A 575 -27.76 20.02 7.88
C GLU A 575 -27.49 18.58 7.48
N ASN A 576 -26.97 17.75 8.38
CA ASN A 576 -26.75 16.33 8.11
C ASN A 576 -28.06 15.60 7.80
N LEU A 577 -29.15 15.91 8.52
CA LEU A 577 -30.48 15.39 8.26
C LEU A 577 -31.02 15.86 6.92
N MET A 578 -30.91 17.16 6.62
CA MET A 578 -31.36 17.74 5.35
C MET A 578 -30.66 17.09 4.16
N LYS A 579 -29.36 16.83 4.24
CA LYS A 579 -28.61 16.12 3.18
C LYS A 579 -29.18 14.74 2.87
N MET A 580 -29.68 14.01 3.87
CA MET A 580 -30.35 12.72 3.65
C MET A 580 -31.72 12.90 2.96
N HIS A 581 -32.53 13.87 3.40
CA HIS A 581 -33.79 14.19 2.74
C HIS A 581 -33.60 14.62 1.28
N GLU A 582 -32.58 15.41 0.98
CA GLU A 582 -32.22 15.82 -0.38
C GLU A 582 -31.76 14.61 -1.23
N SER A 583 -30.96 13.73 -0.63
CA SER A 583 -30.38 12.56 -1.31
C SER A 583 -31.44 11.50 -1.62
N TYR A 584 -32.42 11.32 -0.72
CA TYR A 584 -33.45 10.26 -0.82
C TYR A 584 -34.85 10.81 -0.57
N PRO A 585 -35.36 11.72 -1.43
CA PRO A 585 -36.66 12.35 -1.23
C PRO A 585 -37.78 11.31 -1.19
N ASN A 586 -38.77 11.55 -0.32
CA ASN A 586 -39.99 10.74 -0.18
C ASN A 586 -39.79 9.30 0.33
N GLN A 587 -38.62 8.96 0.89
CA GLN A 587 -38.41 7.64 1.46
C GLN A 587 -38.96 7.57 2.90
N SER A 588 -39.73 6.52 3.23
CA SER A 588 -40.41 6.37 4.51
C SER A 588 -39.43 6.20 5.69
N TRP A 589 -38.29 5.55 5.48
CA TRP A 589 -37.28 5.32 6.52
C TRP A 589 -36.60 6.62 7.03
N LEU A 590 -36.72 7.74 6.29
CA LEU A 590 -36.21 9.03 6.76
C LEU A 590 -36.91 9.50 8.04
N ALA A 591 -38.17 9.11 8.23
CA ALA A 591 -38.93 9.42 9.46
C ALA A 591 -38.36 8.68 10.71
N ASP A 592 -37.57 7.63 10.49
CA ASP A 592 -36.93 6.86 11.57
C ASP A 592 -35.63 7.50 12.07
N ILE A 593 -35.16 8.59 11.43
CA ILE A 593 -33.94 9.29 11.83
C ILE A 593 -34.24 10.19 13.04
N ASP A 594 -33.99 9.67 14.24
CA ASP A 594 -34.18 10.42 15.49
C ASP A 594 -32.87 11.07 15.95
N MET A 595 -32.85 12.40 15.96
CA MET A 595 -31.73 13.20 16.42
C MET A 595 -31.95 13.91 17.73
N SER A 596 -33.05 13.60 18.42
CA SER A 596 -33.47 14.28 19.67
C SER A 596 -32.43 14.12 20.81
N GLY A 597 -31.67 13.03 20.80
CA GLY A 597 -30.61 12.77 21.78
C GLY A 597 -29.37 13.65 21.67
N ASN A 598 -29.23 14.44 20.60
CA ASN A 598 -28.07 15.29 20.34
C ASN A 598 -26.71 14.56 20.41
N ASN A 599 -26.70 13.25 20.13
CA ASN A 599 -25.49 12.44 20.14
C ASN A 599 -24.69 12.69 18.88
N ALA A 600 -23.49 13.20 19.03
CA ALA A 600 -22.62 13.47 17.90
C ALA A 600 -21.14 13.39 18.30
N ARG A 601 -20.30 13.22 17.30
CA ARG A 601 -18.85 13.34 17.41
C ARG A 601 -18.36 14.43 16.48
N VAL A 602 -17.49 15.30 16.99
CA VAL A 602 -16.85 16.38 16.24
C VAL A 602 -15.37 16.08 16.09
N GLY A 603 -14.83 16.33 14.91
CA GLY A 603 -13.41 16.19 14.64
C GLY A 603 -12.92 17.13 13.53
N VAL A 604 -11.62 17.43 13.49
CA VAL A 604 -11.01 18.26 12.46
C VAL A 604 -10.20 17.42 11.52
N ARG A 605 -10.51 17.53 10.23
CA ARG A 605 -9.78 16.90 9.13
C ARG A 605 -8.85 17.92 8.49
N MET A 606 -7.56 17.58 8.38
CA MET A 606 -6.63 18.38 7.62
C MET A 606 -6.67 17.96 6.15
N VAL A 607 -7.02 18.89 5.27
CA VAL A 607 -7.30 18.63 3.86
C VAL A 607 -6.27 19.32 2.98
N THR A 608 -5.73 18.59 2.02
CA THR A 608 -4.93 19.13 0.92
C THR A 608 -5.83 19.48 -0.26
N ARG A 609 -5.44 20.47 -1.04
CA ARG A 609 -6.24 20.92 -2.18
C ARG A 609 -6.40 19.88 -3.30
N ASP A 610 -5.41 18.99 -3.45
CA ASP A 610 -5.38 17.95 -4.49
C ASP A 610 -5.83 16.58 -3.99
N HIS A 611 -6.31 16.50 -2.76
CA HIS A 611 -6.78 15.28 -2.08
C HIS A 611 -5.73 14.20 -1.80
N PHE A 612 -4.49 14.36 -2.24
CA PHE A 612 -3.42 13.47 -1.82
C PHE A 612 -2.98 13.76 -0.38
N PRO A 613 -2.71 12.77 0.45
CA PRO A 613 -2.06 13.01 1.75
C PRO A 613 -0.67 13.62 1.59
N MET A 614 -0.09 14.08 2.68
CA MET A 614 1.31 14.48 2.75
C MET A 614 2.11 13.39 3.48
N MET A 615 3.14 12.88 2.82
CA MET A 615 4.05 11.87 3.36
C MET A 615 5.46 12.13 2.86
N GLY A 616 6.44 12.16 3.77
CA GLY A 616 7.85 12.33 3.44
C GLY A 616 8.55 13.43 4.25
N CYS A 617 9.72 13.88 3.77
CA CYS A 617 10.53 14.87 4.47
C CYS A 617 9.82 16.22 4.64
N ALA A 618 9.98 16.83 5.80
CA ALA A 618 9.44 18.17 6.07
C ALA A 618 10.21 19.24 5.27
N PRO A 619 9.52 20.11 4.50
CA PRO A 619 10.16 21.11 3.66
C PRO A 619 10.82 22.24 4.48
N ASP A 620 12.06 22.58 4.16
CA ASP A 620 12.71 23.80 4.63
C ASP A 620 12.27 24.98 3.75
N VAL A 621 11.09 25.52 4.07
CA VAL A 621 10.45 26.56 3.26
C VAL A 621 11.29 27.83 3.15
N PRO A 622 11.91 28.38 4.22
CA PRO A 622 12.79 29.54 4.11
C PRO A 622 13.94 29.33 3.13
N LYS A 623 14.57 28.15 3.16
CA LYS A 623 15.65 27.81 2.23
C LYS A 623 15.15 27.62 0.80
N ILE A 624 14.00 26.97 0.62
CA ILE A 624 13.34 26.82 -0.69
C ILE A 624 13.10 28.20 -1.31
N LEU A 625 12.57 29.17 -0.55
CA LEU A 625 12.31 30.52 -1.02
C LEU A 625 13.59 31.28 -1.41
N LYS A 626 14.65 31.13 -0.62
CA LYS A 626 15.95 31.71 -0.90
C LYS A 626 16.55 31.16 -2.18
N ASP A 627 16.53 29.84 -2.35
CA ASP A 627 17.07 29.20 -3.54
C ASP A 627 16.23 29.56 -4.78
N TYR A 628 14.91 29.62 -4.65
CA TYR A 628 14.02 30.02 -5.73
C TYR A 628 14.21 31.46 -6.18
N ALA A 629 14.52 32.38 -5.28
CA ALA A 629 14.73 33.78 -5.63
C ALA A 629 15.83 33.98 -6.69
N GLN A 630 16.77 33.06 -6.81
CA GLN A 630 17.85 33.05 -7.82
C GLN A 630 17.42 32.41 -9.16
N HIS A 631 16.30 31.70 -9.19
CA HIS A 631 15.84 30.91 -10.32
C HIS A 631 14.42 31.27 -10.77
N GLN A 632 14.05 32.56 -10.75
CA GLN A 632 12.70 33.00 -11.09
C GLN A 632 12.37 32.81 -12.57
N LEU A 633 11.33 32.02 -12.85
CA LEU A 633 10.59 31.96 -14.14
C LEU A 633 11.40 31.73 -15.42
N THR A 634 12.64 31.24 -15.36
CA THR A 634 13.45 30.89 -16.52
C THR A 634 13.31 29.40 -16.91
N LYS A 635 13.78 29.02 -18.11
CA LYS A 635 13.86 27.59 -18.47
C LYS A 635 14.86 26.86 -17.58
N GLU A 636 15.95 27.54 -17.19
CA GLU A 636 16.94 27.01 -16.27
C GLU A 636 16.36 26.75 -14.88
N SER A 637 15.48 27.63 -14.38
CA SER A 637 14.83 27.43 -13.08
C SER A 637 13.95 26.19 -13.07
N ARG A 638 13.22 25.93 -14.14
CA ARG A 638 12.38 24.72 -14.26
C ARG A 638 13.25 23.47 -14.27
N HIS A 639 14.34 23.45 -15.02
CA HIS A 639 15.30 22.36 -15.06
C HIS A 639 15.93 22.14 -13.66
N TYR A 640 16.36 23.22 -13.00
CA TYR A 640 16.94 23.16 -11.66
C TYR A 640 16.01 22.44 -10.67
N TRP A 641 14.73 22.81 -10.62
CA TRP A 641 13.77 22.22 -9.68
C TRP A 641 13.36 20.77 -10.07
N GLN A 642 13.52 20.39 -11.31
CA GLN A 642 13.32 19.01 -11.77
C GLN A 642 14.49 18.10 -11.44
N THR A 643 15.69 18.64 -11.33
CA THR A 643 16.95 17.86 -11.20
C THR A 643 17.62 18.04 -9.84
N THR A 644 17.16 18.97 -9.01
CA THR A 644 17.75 19.28 -7.70
C THR A 644 16.76 18.93 -6.60
N PRO A 645 17.19 18.20 -5.53
CA PRO A 645 16.33 17.93 -4.39
C PRO A 645 15.91 19.22 -3.72
N ALA A 646 14.63 19.33 -3.36
CA ALA A 646 14.17 20.48 -2.58
C ALA A 646 14.80 20.44 -1.18
N PRO A 647 15.16 21.60 -0.60
CA PRO A 647 15.64 21.67 0.77
C PRO A 647 14.62 21.12 1.77
N VAL A 648 15.10 20.32 2.72
CA VAL A 648 14.28 19.70 3.76
C VAL A 648 14.96 19.84 5.12
N HIS A 649 14.16 19.81 6.19
CA HIS A 649 14.68 19.66 7.55
C HIS A 649 15.17 18.24 7.76
N GLN A 650 16.46 18.07 7.98
CA GLN A 650 17.07 16.75 8.14
C GLN A 650 16.50 16.00 9.33
N GLY A 651 16.06 14.76 9.12
CA GLY A 651 15.51 13.90 10.17
C GLY A 651 14.10 14.30 10.63
N LEU A 652 13.41 15.23 9.94
CA LEU A 652 12.04 15.60 10.22
C LEU A 652 11.13 15.18 9.06
N TYR A 653 10.01 14.55 9.41
CA TYR A 653 9.06 14.00 8.44
C TYR A 653 7.63 14.40 8.76
N ILE A 654 6.79 14.40 7.73
CA ILE A 654 5.36 14.71 7.79
C ILE A 654 4.57 13.48 7.40
N LEU A 655 3.53 13.17 8.16
CA LEU A 655 2.50 12.21 7.81
C LEU A 655 1.13 12.78 8.18
N GLY A 656 0.41 13.34 7.20
CA GLY A 656 -0.86 14.01 7.48
C GLY A 656 -1.58 14.49 6.24
N GLY A 657 -2.50 15.44 6.40
CA GLY A 657 -3.31 15.92 5.28
C GLY A 657 -4.22 14.84 4.69
N LEU A 658 -4.65 13.86 5.51
CA LEU A 658 -5.40 12.68 5.08
C LEU A 658 -6.87 12.99 4.67
N GLY A 659 -7.34 14.18 4.95
CA GLY A 659 -8.69 14.64 4.60
C GLY A 659 -9.79 13.75 5.18
N SER A 660 -10.80 13.46 4.38
CA SER A 660 -11.94 12.61 4.77
C SER A 660 -11.73 11.11 4.47
N ARG A 661 -10.57 10.73 3.92
CA ARG A 661 -10.28 9.35 3.49
C ARG A 661 -9.09 8.73 4.22
N GLY A 662 -8.84 9.20 5.45
CA GLY A 662 -7.72 8.73 6.27
C GLY A 662 -7.75 7.23 6.57
N LEU A 663 -8.94 6.63 6.71
CA LEU A 663 -9.09 5.19 6.86
C LEU A 663 -8.52 4.42 5.65
N SER A 664 -8.77 4.89 4.43
CA SER A 664 -8.21 4.25 3.23
C SER A 664 -6.73 4.57 3.03
N SER A 665 -6.32 5.86 3.17
CA SER A 665 -5.00 6.32 2.76
C SER A 665 -3.93 6.28 3.87
N GLY A 666 -4.33 6.40 5.13
CA GLY A 666 -3.41 6.50 6.26
C GLY A 666 -2.48 5.29 6.42
N PRO A 667 -3.00 4.06 6.42
CA PRO A 667 -2.18 2.87 6.59
C PRO A 667 -1.12 2.68 5.50
N LEU A 668 -1.46 2.89 4.21
CA LEU A 668 -0.48 2.79 3.12
C LEU A 668 0.54 3.93 3.15
N ALA A 669 0.11 5.17 3.44
CA ALA A 669 1.02 6.30 3.58
C ALA A 669 2.00 6.08 4.75
N ALA A 670 1.55 5.50 5.86
CA ALA A 670 2.38 5.12 6.99
C ALA A 670 3.39 4.03 6.61
N GLU A 671 2.95 3.01 5.87
CA GLU A 671 3.82 1.93 5.36
C GLU A 671 4.91 2.47 4.41
N CYS A 672 4.54 3.37 3.51
CA CYS A 672 5.50 4.03 2.61
C CYS A 672 6.51 4.89 3.37
N LEU A 673 6.06 5.62 4.40
CA LEU A 673 6.97 6.41 5.23
C LEU A 673 7.90 5.51 6.06
N ALA A 674 7.40 4.42 6.62
CA ALA A 674 8.24 3.45 7.34
C ALA A 674 9.31 2.85 6.41
N ALA A 675 8.94 2.47 5.18
CA ALA A 675 9.90 2.02 4.17
C ALA A 675 10.95 3.10 3.86
N GLN A 676 10.55 4.37 3.73
CA GLN A 676 11.47 5.49 3.53
C GLN A 676 12.42 5.67 4.72
N LEU A 677 11.92 5.64 5.96
CA LEU A 677 12.71 5.78 7.18
C LEU A 677 13.74 4.66 7.34
N CYS A 678 13.41 3.46 6.90
CA CYS A 678 14.29 2.29 6.94
C CYS A 678 15.15 2.11 5.68
N GLY A 679 15.03 2.98 4.67
CA GLY A 679 15.75 2.86 3.41
C GLY A 679 15.33 1.67 2.54
N GLU A 680 14.13 1.13 2.75
CA GLU A 680 13.57 -0.02 2.04
C GLU A 680 12.82 0.40 0.75
N PRO A 681 12.63 -0.51 -0.20
CA PRO A 681 11.83 -0.23 -1.40
C PRO A 681 10.38 0.16 -1.04
N ILE A 682 9.93 1.28 -1.59
CA ILE A 682 8.58 1.80 -1.38
C ILE A 682 7.62 1.19 -2.41
N PRO A 683 6.40 0.74 -2.03
CA PRO A 683 5.46 0.06 -2.92
C PRO A 683 4.62 1.02 -3.78
N LEU A 684 5.18 2.13 -4.19
CA LEU A 684 4.52 3.14 -5.02
C LEU A 684 5.43 3.59 -6.15
N ASP A 685 4.82 3.98 -7.25
CA ASP A 685 5.52 4.59 -8.37
C ASP A 685 6.03 6.01 -8.03
N LYS A 686 7.07 6.45 -8.75
CA LYS A 686 7.72 7.77 -8.55
C LYS A 686 6.76 8.94 -8.69
N GLU A 687 5.80 8.83 -9.58
CA GLU A 687 4.82 9.89 -9.86
C GLU A 687 3.88 10.08 -8.67
N THR A 688 3.36 8.98 -8.15
CA THR A 688 2.55 8.96 -6.93
C THR A 688 3.35 9.47 -5.71
N LEU A 689 4.62 9.06 -5.57
CA LEU A 689 5.49 9.55 -4.49
C LEU A 689 5.69 11.07 -4.57
N CYS A 690 5.86 11.63 -5.76
CA CYS A 690 5.91 13.08 -5.97
C CYS A 690 4.61 13.78 -5.56
N LYS A 691 3.45 13.13 -5.77
CA LYS A 691 2.13 13.67 -5.35
C LYS A 691 1.91 13.57 -3.83
N LEU A 692 2.56 12.64 -3.15
CA LEU A 692 2.50 12.53 -1.69
C LEU A 692 3.47 13.48 -0.98
N ASN A 693 4.52 13.92 -1.64
CA ASN A 693 5.58 14.72 -1.01
C ASN A 693 5.05 16.07 -0.49
N PRO A 694 5.38 16.47 0.75
CA PRO A 694 4.94 17.74 1.34
C PRO A 694 5.38 18.99 0.55
N ASN A 695 6.48 18.91 -0.21
CA ASN A 695 7.00 20.00 -1.04
C ASN A 695 6.14 20.31 -2.29
N ARG A 696 5.31 19.36 -2.75
CA ARG A 696 4.61 19.48 -4.06
C ARG A 696 3.80 20.74 -4.22
N MET A 697 3.18 21.21 -3.16
CA MET A 697 2.31 22.40 -3.20
C MET A 697 3.12 23.68 -3.35
N TRP A 698 4.27 23.76 -2.72
CA TRP A 698 5.19 24.89 -2.81
C TRP A 698 5.79 24.99 -4.20
N LEU A 699 6.40 23.93 -4.68
CA LEU A 699 6.99 23.88 -6.00
C LEU A 699 5.97 24.22 -7.09
N ARG A 700 4.75 23.73 -6.98
CA ARG A 700 3.68 24.04 -7.93
C ARG A 700 3.30 25.53 -7.94
N LYS A 701 3.31 26.22 -6.80
CA LYS A 701 3.05 27.66 -6.71
C LYS A 701 4.22 28.45 -7.30
N LEU A 702 5.45 28.15 -6.90
CA LEU A 702 6.66 28.80 -7.36
C LEU A 702 6.82 28.68 -8.89
N LEU A 703 6.64 27.48 -9.43
CA LEU A 703 6.71 27.24 -10.88
C LEU A 703 5.61 27.97 -11.69
N LYS A 704 4.52 28.39 -11.04
CA LYS A 704 3.44 29.21 -11.64
C LYS A 704 3.63 30.70 -11.39
N GLY A 705 4.72 31.13 -10.76
CA GLY A 705 4.96 32.53 -10.41
C GLY A 705 3.94 33.10 -9.44
N LYS A 706 3.30 32.28 -8.62
CA LYS A 706 2.31 32.72 -7.65
C LYS A 706 2.98 33.01 -6.31
N ALA A 707 2.52 34.08 -5.65
CA ALA A 707 2.89 34.40 -4.29
C ALA A 707 2.56 33.20 -3.36
N LEU A 708 3.41 32.98 -2.39
CA LEU A 708 3.29 31.94 -1.39
C LEU A 708 2.40 32.35 -0.23
#